data_09aae99a78adf0cddc398fdf01811f6c
#
_entry.id   09aae99a78adf0cddc398fdf01811f6c
#
_cell.length_a   1.000
_cell.length_b   1.000
_cell.length_c   1.000
_cell.angle_alpha   90.00
_cell.angle_beta   90.00
_cell.angle_gamma   90.00
#
_symmetry.space_group_name_H-M   'P 1'
#
loop_
_entity.id
_entity.type
_entity.pdbx_description
1 polymer ?
#
loop_
_entity_poly.entity_id
_entity_poly.type
_entity_poly.pdbx_seq_one_letter_code
_entity_poly.pdbx_strand_id
1 'polypeptide(L)'
;WHDLYRLKISTGERTLLRKNTDRIAGWVFDNKDQLRLAVRSAENGDTEILRLDPNGVTKIYSCDVLEGCAPIRFHKDNTRFYMETNKGSGDLSRLVLFDPQTGKEELFESDPLKRVDFGSALFSDLTDEPLATFYIDEKRREYWKNKAYEADYKWLQSKLAGRQINLGARTRDEQLWIISGAADNEPGETYLFDRKARKLTLQYRIRENLKREHLASTRAIRYPSSDGLEIPAYLTLPKGVPAKNLPLLVFPHGGPWGRDAWAFNTFWQFFANRGYAVLAPNFRGSTGYGKKFLNAGNKEWGQKMQDDITWGVKHLVAQGLADPKRVAIMGGSYGGYATLAGVAFTPDVYAAAVSVVGPSNLITLLESIPPYWEAARKMFHARMGDPSTPEGRAQLQRQSPLNSASKIKTPLLVAQGANDPRVNKAESDQIVIALRDRGFPVEYLVAPDEGHGFARPVNNMAMIASAEKFFAKYLGGRFQESVTDEVATRLKEITVDAKTVALAKKVDAASVGAPKPAAALKPGSYKYQARIQAGTQSLALETTTEIKEEGGAWTVTDTAKSPIGEMLDVAVLDKETLTLLKRTVNQGPAHIEIEVKDNKATGKMVMSGQERAINVDVGGPLFADAAGPAHSIAALPLSEGYSTTFRNFDLMRQKPKLLQLQVTGSESVTVPAGTFEAYKIEITSADGGSDKMTVWVAKDSRTPVKISAVLAQMGGATMTAELVQ
;
A
#
# COMPACT_ATOMS: atom_id res chain seq x y z
N TRP A 1 7.06 -9.70 11.59
CA TRP A 1 8.31 -8.96 11.84
C TRP A 1 9.41 -9.51 10.94
N HIS A 2 10.42 -8.65 10.57
CA HIS A 2 11.47 -9.05 9.64
C HIS A 2 12.74 -9.44 10.43
N ASP A 3 13.30 -10.61 10.10
CA ASP A 3 14.61 -11.03 10.61
C ASP A 3 15.72 -10.18 9.99
N LEU A 4 16.85 -10.08 10.67
CA LEU A 4 18.02 -9.35 10.20
C LEU A 4 19.04 -10.29 9.54
N TYR A 5 19.35 -10.02 8.27
CA TYR A 5 20.33 -10.78 7.49
C TYR A 5 21.48 -9.89 7.00
N ARG A 6 22.66 -10.47 6.89
CA ARG A 6 23.77 -9.94 6.11
C ARG A 6 23.74 -10.57 4.71
N LEU A 7 23.75 -9.74 3.68
CA LEU A 7 23.81 -10.18 2.29
C LEU A 7 25.21 -9.89 1.72
N LYS A 8 25.88 -10.90 1.22
CA LYS A 8 27.12 -10.75 0.45
C LYS A 8 26.77 -10.41 -1.00
N ILE A 9 26.96 -9.15 -1.39
CA ILE A 9 26.50 -8.62 -2.68
C ILE A 9 27.08 -9.39 -3.87
N SER A 10 28.36 -9.81 -3.78
CA SER A 10 29.05 -10.52 -4.88
C SER A 10 28.53 -11.94 -5.15
N THR A 11 27.93 -12.60 -4.16
CA THR A 11 27.49 -14.01 -4.28
C THR A 11 26.00 -14.21 -4.04
N GLY A 12 25.29 -13.21 -3.46
CA GLY A 12 23.91 -13.34 -3.02
C GLY A 12 23.74 -14.17 -1.73
N GLU A 13 24.84 -14.62 -1.11
CA GLU A 13 24.83 -15.40 0.13
C GLU A 13 24.21 -14.59 1.27
N ARG A 14 23.26 -15.19 2.00
CA ARG A 14 22.59 -14.59 3.16
C ARG A 14 23.01 -15.29 4.44
N THR A 15 23.44 -14.52 5.43
CA THR A 15 23.73 -14.98 6.78
C THR A 15 22.73 -14.37 7.73
N LEU A 16 21.97 -15.19 8.47
CA LEU A 16 21.08 -14.70 9.53
C LEU A 16 21.92 -14.09 10.65
N LEU A 17 21.73 -12.79 10.93
CA LEU A 17 22.38 -12.11 12.04
C LEU A 17 21.52 -12.17 13.31
N ARG A 18 20.20 -11.98 13.18
CA ARG A 18 19.28 -12.05 14.29
C ARG A 18 17.87 -12.41 13.86
N LYS A 19 17.26 -13.39 14.53
CA LYS A 19 15.84 -13.71 14.40
C LYS A 19 15.03 -12.67 15.18
N ASN A 20 13.92 -12.21 14.58
CA ASN A 20 13.06 -11.23 15.20
C ASN A 20 11.87 -11.88 15.91
N THR A 21 12.04 -12.18 17.20
CA THR A 21 11.00 -12.68 18.08
C THR A 21 10.37 -11.60 18.96
N ASP A 22 10.95 -10.39 18.95
CA ASP A 22 10.71 -9.34 19.96
C ASP A 22 10.00 -8.09 19.39
N ARG A 23 9.31 -8.22 18.25
CA ARG A 23 8.57 -7.11 17.60
C ARG A 23 9.48 -5.93 17.21
N ILE A 24 10.71 -6.21 16.80
CA ILE A 24 11.65 -5.19 16.37
C ILE A 24 11.23 -4.61 15.02
N ALA A 25 11.05 -3.29 14.97
CA ALA A 25 10.71 -2.53 13.77
C ALA A 25 11.95 -1.97 13.05
N GLY A 26 13.07 -1.79 13.77
CA GLY A 26 14.31 -1.24 13.22
C GLY A 26 15.55 -1.73 13.96
N TRP A 27 16.66 -1.81 13.22
CA TRP A 27 17.98 -2.21 13.72
C TRP A 27 18.96 -1.07 13.51
N VAL A 28 19.81 -0.76 14.50
CA VAL A 28 20.77 0.34 14.42
C VAL A 28 22.19 -0.18 14.65
N PHE A 29 23.03 0.10 13.67
CA PHE A 29 24.45 -0.24 13.69
C PHE A 29 25.26 0.99 14.14
N ASP A 30 26.38 0.73 14.80
CA ASP A 30 27.34 1.77 15.17
C ASP A 30 28.30 2.09 14.00
N ASN A 31 29.20 3.04 14.18
CA ASN A 31 30.15 3.47 13.15
C ASN A 31 31.21 2.41 12.80
N LYS A 32 31.20 1.26 13.47
CA LYS A 32 32.03 0.08 13.19
C LYS A 32 31.23 -1.11 12.66
N ASP A 33 30.02 -0.85 12.16
CA ASP A 33 29.09 -1.87 11.64
C ASP A 33 28.71 -2.94 12.69
N GLN A 34 28.78 -2.61 13.99
CA GLN A 34 28.28 -3.48 15.04
C GLN A 34 26.83 -3.17 15.35
N LEU A 35 26.00 -4.18 15.42
CA LEU A 35 24.60 -4.04 15.81
C LEU A 35 24.50 -3.70 17.30
N ARG A 36 24.01 -2.48 17.62
CA ARG A 36 24.01 -1.92 18.97
C ARG A 36 22.63 -1.63 19.54
N LEU A 37 21.70 -1.18 18.69
CA LEU A 37 20.37 -0.81 19.16
C LEU A 37 19.30 -1.47 18.30
N ALA A 38 18.11 -1.59 18.88
CA ALA A 38 16.90 -1.99 18.20
C ALA A 38 15.74 -1.06 18.57
N VAL A 39 14.82 -0.84 17.64
CA VAL A 39 13.57 -0.11 17.87
C VAL A 39 12.45 -1.13 17.93
N ARG A 40 11.75 -1.24 19.06
CA ARG A 40 10.65 -2.15 19.28
C ARG A 40 9.31 -1.41 19.29
N SER A 41 8.30 -1.99 18.66
CA SER A 41 6.91 -1.61 18.86
C SER A 41 6.33 -2.46 20.00
N ALA A 42 6.08 -1.84 21.13
CA ALA A 42 5.52 -2.50 22.31
C ALA A 42 4.04 -2.87 22.12
N GLU A 43 3.49 -3.76 22.95
CA GLU A 43 2.11 -4.23 22.83
C GLU A 43 1.07 -3.12 23.10
N ASN A 44 1.41 -2.16 23.94
CA ASN A 44 0.58 -0.99 24.22
C ASN A 44 0.64 0.08 23.12
N GLY A 45 1.49 -0.10 22.10
CA GLY A 45 1.70 0.84 20.99
C GLY A 45 2.86 1.80 21.17
N ASP A 46 3.56 1.78 22.31
CA ASP A 46 4.73 2.61 22.53
C ASP A 46 5.89 2.21 21.63
N THR A 47 6.74 3.17 21.32
CA THR A 47 8.03 2.93 20.69
C THR A 47 9.09 2.82 21.77
N GLU A 48 9.86 1.74 21.77
CA GLU A 48 10.95 1.51 22.71
C GLU A 48 12.28 1.39 21.98
N ILE A 49 13.31 2.07 22.49
CA ILE A 49 14.69 1.92 22.04
C ILE A 49 15.41 0.99 23.00
N LEU A 50 15.95 -0.08 22.45
CA LEU A 50 16.60 -1.16 23.17
C LEU A 50 18.10 -1.13 22.88
N ARG A 51 18.92 -1.24 23.90
CA ARG A 51 20.35 -1.54 23.78
C ARG A 51 20.53 -3.05 23.74
N LEU A 52 21.33 -3.52 22.83
CA LEU A 52 21.65 -4.94 22.64
C LEU A 52 22.94 -5.25 23.36
N ASP A 53 22.83 -5.90 24.50
CA ASP A 53 23.95 -6.32 25.35
C ASP A 53 24.29 -7.80 25.05
N PRO A 54 25.53 -8.27 25.36
CA PRO A 54 25.92 -9.68 25.13
C PRO A 54 24.98 -10.69 25.80
N ASN A 55 24.43 -10.33 26.96
CA ASN A 55 23.59 -11.21 27.78
C ASN A 55 22.10 -10.87 27.75
N GLY A 56 21.65 -10.01 26.80
CA GLY A 56 20.22 -9.67 26.69
C GLY A 56 19.96 -8.32 26.05
N VAL A 57 18.78 -7.79 26.33
CA VAL A 57 18.28 -6.50 25.77
C VAL A 57 17.88 -5.60 26.94
N THR A 58 18.34 -4.35 26.92
CA THR A 58 17.99 -3.36 27.92
C THR A 58 17.20 -2.22 27.27
N LYS A 59 16.00 -1.93 27.78
CA LYS A 59 15.24 -0.74 27.36
C LYS A 59 15.91 0.50 27.91
N ILE A 60 16.34 1.41 27.01
CA ILE A 60 17.06 2.64 27.36
C ILE A 60 16.23 3.89 27.13
N TYR A 61 15.19 3.82 26.29
CA TYR A 61 14.31 4.95 26.01
C TYR A 61 12.93 4.46 25.57
N SER A 62 11.90 5.24 25.77
CA SER A 62 10.57 4.99 25.19
C SER A 62 9.79 6.29 25.03
N CYS A 63 8.91 6.32 24.03
CA CYS A 63 7.90 7.34 23.84
C CYS A 63 6.54 6.68 23.63
N ASP A 64 5.47 7.36 24.04
CA ASP A 64 4.13 6.82 23.92
C ASP A 64 3.62 6.85 22.47
N VAL A 65 2.44 6.28 22.26
CA VAL A 65 1.82 6.13 20.93
C VAL A 65 1.52 7.47 20.23
N LEU A 66 1.50 8.58 20.96
CA LEU A 66 1.24 9.94 20.44
C LEU A 66 2.52 10.79 20.33
N GLU A 67 3.65 10.23 20.69
CA GLU A 67 4.97 10.84 20.58
C GLU A 67 5.85 10.10 19.58
N GLY A 68 6.99 10.66 19.25
CA GLY A 68 7.99 10.06 18.38
C GLY A 68 9.37 10.01 19.01
N CYS A 69 10.10 8.92 18.79
CA CYS A 69 11.51 8.80 19.10
C CYS A 69 12.17 7.80 18.15
N ALA A 70 13.25 8.23 17.49
CA ALA A 70 13.96 7.42 16.50
C ALA A 70 15.47 7.67 16.59
N PRO A 71 16.29 6.65 16.85
CA PRO A 71 17.73 6.78 16.71
C PRO A 71 18.11 6.98 15.25
N ILE A 72 19.03 7.88 14.97
CA ILE A 72 19.46 8.26 13.61
C ILE A 72 20.82 7.66 13.27
N ARG A 73 21.84 7.99 14.06
CA ARG A 73 23.22 7.57 13.82
C ARG A 73 24.03 7.67 15.12
N PHE A 74 25.03 6.82 15.30
CA PHE A 74 26.01 6.97 16.37
C PHE A 74 26.84 8.24 16.16
N HIS A 75 27.16 8.91 17.26
CA HIS A 75 28.07 10.02 17.30
C HIS A 75 29.51 9.52 17.01
N LYS A 76 30.43 10.42 16.63
CA LYS A 76 31.83 10.07 16.32
C LYS A 76 32.58 9.34 17.44
N ASP A 77 32.13 9.51 18.70
CA ASP A 77 32.72 8.78 19.85
C ASP A 77 32.30 7.29 19.90
N ASN A 78 31.38 6.89 19.03
CA ASN A 78 30.83 5.54 18.93
C ASN A 78 30.20 5.00 20.23
N THR A 79 29.84 5.90 21.16
CA THR A 79 29.19 5.58 22.44
C THR A 79 27.80 6.18 22.55
N ARG A 80 27.66 7.47 22.25
CA ARG A 80 26.38 8.18 22.18
C ARG A 80 25.80 8.12 20.77
N PHE A 81 24.52 8.40 20.64
CA PHE A 81 23.87 8.47 19.33
C PHE A 81 22.96 9.67 19.22
N TYR A 82 22.82 10.15 17.99
CA TYR A 82 21.81 11.16 17.62
C TYR A 82 20.44 10.51 17.55
N MET A 83 19.46 11.17 18.13
CA MET A 83 18.07 10.73 18.16
C MET A 83 17.14 11.89 17.86
N GLU A 84 16.16 11.67 16.99
CA GLU A 84 15.01 12.55 16.85
C GLU A 84 13.99 12.21 17.94
N THR A 85 13.44 13.22 18.62
CA THR A 85 12.34 13.01 19.58
C THR A 85 11.52 14.28 19.81
N ASN A 86 10.22 14.08 20.08
CA ASN A 86 9.31 15.11 20.60
C ASN A 86 8.74 14.74 21.98
N LYS A 87 9.37 13.76 22.65
CA LYS A 87 8.95 13.33 23.98
C LYS A 87 8.97 14.49 24.98
N GLY A 88 7.97 14.49 25.88
CA GLY A 88 7.86 15.45 26.96
C GLY A 88 7.00 16.67 26.61
N SER A 89 7.21 17.79 27.29
CA SER A 89 6.38 19.02 27.17
C SER A 89 6.60 19.82 25.89
N GLY A 90 7.71 19.54 25.14
CA GLY A 90 7.98 20.20 23.87
C GLY A 90 7.00 19.83 22.78
N ASP A 91 6.74 20.78 21.86
CA ASP A 91 5.84 20.56 20.72
C ASP A 91 6.58 19.98 19.52
N LEU A 92 7.64 20.65 19.08
CA LEU A 92 8.40 20.26 17.89
C LEU A 92 9.35 19.09 18.18
N SER A 93 9.53 18.21 17.20
CA SER A 93 10.60 17.24 17.25
C SER A 93 11.97 17.95 17.15
N ARG A 94 12.93 17.39 17.86
CA ARG A 94 14.28 17.93 18.00
C ARG A 94 15.32 16.84 17.83
N LEU A 95 16.50 17.23 17.43
CA LEU A 95 17.68 16.38 17.41
C LEU A 95 18.39 16.46 18.77
N VAL A 96 18.57 15.32 19.40
CA VAL A 96 19.27 15.20 20.69
C VAL A 96 20.46 14.24 20.54
N LEU A 97 21.46 14.43 21.39
CA LEU A 97 22.53 13.47 21.61
C LEU A 97 22.21 12.69 22.88
N PHE A 98 22.04 11.38 22.73
CA PHE A 98 21.63 10.50 23.83
C PHE A 98 22.76 9.55 24.23
N ASP A 99 22.99 9.41 25.52
CA ASP A 99 23.94 8.46 26.09
C ASP A 99 23.20 7.20 26.56
N PRO A 100 23.40 6.05 25.89
CA PRO A 100 22.71 4.79 26.24
C PRO A 100 23.17 4.15 27.55
N GLN A 101 24.24 4.64 28.19
CA GLN A 101 24.75 4.13 29.45
C GLN A 101 24.16 4.88 30.64
N THR A 102 24.09 6.20 30.54
CA THR A 102 23.64 7.09 31.62
C THR A 102 22.19 7.50 31.50
N GLY A 103 21.58 7.33 30.31
CA GLY A 103 20.24 7.84 29.98
C GLY A 103 20.18 9.38 29.80
N LYS A 104 21.34 10.03 29.76
CA LYS A 104 21.39 11.48 29.59
C LYS A 104 21.02 11.90 28.17
N GLU A 105 20.06 12.82 28.07
CA GLU A 105 19.67 13.50 26.83
C GLU A 105 20.24 14.93 26.83
N GLU A 106 20.90 15.29 25.74
CA GLU A 106 21.43 16.63 25.51
C GLU A 106 20.88 17.18 24.20
N LEU A 107 20.24 18.35 24.24
CA LEU A 107 19.73 18.99 23.03
C LEU A 107 20.89 19.32 22.09
N PHE A 108 20.86 18.74 20.90
CA PHE A 108 21.78 19.13 19.83
C PHE A 108 21.20 20.30 19.03
N GLU A 109 19.99 20.17 18.52
CA GLU A 109 19.32 21.25 17.78
C GLU A 109 17.80 21.05 17.70
N SER A 110 17.06 22.13 17.68
CA SER A 110 15.66 22.22 17.25
C SER A 110 15.54 23.30 16.19
N ASP A 111 14.38 23.41 15.53
CA ASP A 111 14.19 24.44 14.49
C ASP A 111 14.53 25.83 15.05
N PRO A 112 15.56 26.53 14.51
CA PRO A 112 15.94 27.88 14.95
C PRO A 112 14.80 28.90 14.84
N LEU A 113 13.85 28.68 13.90
CA LEU A 113 12.67 29.54 13.73
C LEU A 113 11.47 29.07 14.56
N LYS A 114 11.55 27.92 15.25
CA LYS A 114 10.48 27.33 16.08
C LYS A 114 9.15 27.15 15.35
N ARG A 115 9.18 26.75 14.09
CA ARG A 115 8.00 26.64 13.23
C ARG A 115 7.64 25.21 12.85
N VAL A 116 8.66 24.34 12.70
CA VAL A 116 8.50 22.98 12.18
C VAL A 116 9.36 21.98 12.91
N ASP A 117 9.03 20.73 12.77
CA ASP A 117 9.78 19.60 13.30
C ASP A 117 11.18 19.52 12.68
N PHE A 118 12.12 18.90 13.39
CA PHE A 118 13.38 18.45 12.81
C PHE A 118 13.07 17.52 11.61
N GLY A 119 13.71 17.76 10.49
CA GLY A 119 13.44 16.99 9.27
C GLY A 119 14.48 15.89 9.03
N SER A 120 15.75 16.26 8.97
CA SER A 120 16.87 15.31 8.80
C SER A 120 18.22 15.98 9.07
N ALA A 121 19.27 15.16 9.12
CA ALA A 121 20.66 15.64 9.16
C ALA A 121 21.52 14.92 8.11
N LEU A 122 22.48 15.64 7.55
CA LEU A 122 23.54 15.10 6.72
C LEU A 122 24.79 14.93 7.58
N PHE A 123 25.39 13.75 7.55
CA PHE A 123 26.62 13.43 8.28
C PHE A 123 27.76 13.18 7.30
N SER A 124 28.98 13.46 7.71
CA SER A 124 30.19 13.01 7.01
C SER A 124 30.44 11.52 7.25
N ASP A 125 30.78 10.79 6.21
CA ASP A 125 31.19 9.39 6.32
C ASP A 125 32.69 9.26 6.66
N LEU A 126 33.43 10.38 6.61
CA LEU A 126 34.84 10.45 6.99
C LEU A 126 35.03 10.75 8.49
N THR A 127 34.15 11.60 9.07
CA THR A 127 34.35 12.12 10.42
C THR A 127 33.21 11.75 11.38
N ASP A 128 32.14 11.16 10.89
CA ASP A 128 30.90 10.89 11.63
C ASP A 128 30.24 12.12 12.25
N GLU A 129 30.65 13.32 11.81
CA GLU A 129 30.10 14.58 12.29
C GLU A 129 28.94 15.09 11.43
N PRO A 130 27.97 15.79 12.02
CA PRO A 130 26.89 16.40 11.24
C PRO A 130 27.43 17.54 10.38
N LEU A 131 27.13 17.53 9.10
CA LEU A 131 27.47 18.55 8.11
C LEU A 131 26.39 19.62 8.00
N ALA A 132 25.11 19.22 8.06
CA ALA A 132 23.96 20.11 8.00
C ALA A 132 22.72 19.47 8.64
N THR A 133 21.79 20.32 9.06
CA THR A 133 20.45 19.95 9.48
C THR A 133 19.43 20.60 8.55
N PHE A 134 18.31 19.90 8.34
CA PHE A 134 17.27 20.30 7.40
C PHE A 134 15.92 20.36 8.09
N TYR A 135 15.16 21.40 7.74
CA TYR A 135 13.80 21.64 8.25
C TYR A 135 12.86 21.93 7.07
N ILE A 136 11.73 21.24 7.01
CA ILE A 136 10.74 21.42 5.94
C ILE A 136 9.64 22.33 6.44
N ASP A 137 9.71 23.60 6.04
CA ASP A 137 8.67 24.60 6.29
C ASP A 137 7.85 24.85 5.00
N GLU A 138 7.69 26.05 4.54
CA GLU A 138 7.16 26.37 3.22
C GLU A 138 8.05 25.81 2.10
N LYS A 139 9.35 25.94 2.29
CA LYS A 139 10.43 25.27 1.55
C LYS A 139 11.41 24.68 2.55
N ARG A 140 12.28 23.80 2.08
CA ARG A 140 13.33 23.26 2.94
C ARG A 140 14.31 24.37 3.30
N ARG A 141 14.68 24.45 4.59
CA ARG A 141 15.73 25.28 5.15
C ARG A 141 16.89 24.40 5.56
N GLU A 142 18.13 24.88 5.32
CA GLU A 142 19.37 24.20 5.66
C GLU A 142 20.18 25.01 6.66
N TYR A 143 20.75 24.33 7.66
CA TYR A 143 21.64 24.91 8.65
C TYR A 143 22.96 24.16 8.65
N TRP A 144 23.96 24.75 8.01
CA TRP A 144 25.28 24.14 7.82
C TRP A 144 26.11 24.17 9.09
N LYS A 145 26.81 23.08 9.40
CA LYS A 145 27.71 22.91 10.54
C LYS A 145 29.19 22.90 10.09
N ASN A 146 29.43 22.69 8.80
CA ASN A 146 30.77 22.66 8.21
C ASN A 146 30.87 23.69 7.08
N LYS A 147 31.80 24.65 7.23
CA LYS A 147 31.98 25.77 6.29
C LYS A 147 32.42 25.36 4.90
N ALA A 148 33.22 24.30 4.77
CA ALA A 148 33.66 23.81 3.45
C ALA A 148 32.48 23.23 2.63
N TYR A 149 31.63 22.42 3.27
CA TYR A 149 30.43 21.89 2.63
C TYR A 149 29.38 22.97 2.38
N GLU A 150 29.26 23.95 3.26
CA GLU A 150 28.42 25.11 3.01
C GLU A 150 28.87 25.90 1.76
N ALA A 151 30.19 26.09 1.59
CA ALA A 151 30.75 26.76 0.41
C ALA A 151 30.48 25.95 -0.88
N ASP A 152 30.59 24.62 -0.84
CA ASP A 152 30.25 23.75 -1.95
C ASP A 152 28.75 23.85 -2.28
N TYR A 153 27.88 23.82 -1.28
CA TYR A 153 26.44 23.94 -1.47
C TYR A 153 26.04 25.30 -2.07
N LYS A 154 26.62 26.39 -1.58
CA LYS A 154 26.40 27.73 -2.16
C LYS A 154 26.86 27.83 -3.61
N TRP A 155 27.99 27.17 -3.93
CA TRP A 155 28.43 27.09 -5.31
C TRP A 155 27.43 26.28 -6.18
N LEU A 156 26.93 25.14 -5.69
CA LEU A 156 25.89 24.36 -6.37
C LEU A 156 24.61 25.18 -6.56
N GLN A 157 24.18 25.95 -5.55
CA GLN A 157 23.02 26.85 -5.67
C GLN A 157 23.21 27.90 -6.77
N SER A 158 24.45 28.43 -6.92
CA SER A 158 24.74 29.39 -8.01
C SER A 158 24.65 28.76 -9.40
N LYS A 159 24.89 27.45 -9.54
CA LYS A 159 24.78 26.72 -10.80
C LYS A 159 23.36 26.22 -11.07
N LEU A 160 22.60 25.94 -10.03
CA LEU A 160 21.26 25.35 -10.06
C LEU A 160 20.23 26.33 -9.45
N ALA A 161 20.27 27.58 -9.90
CA ALA A 161 19.45 28.66 -9.35
C ALA A 161 17.95 28.33 -9.38
N GLY A 162 17.24 28.61 -8.29
CA GLY A 162 15.80 28.38 -8.12
C GLY A 162 15.40 26.94 -7.91
N ARG A 163 16.37 26.01 -7.79
CA ARG A 163 16.14 24.59 -7.50
C ARG A 163 16.45 24.28 -6.03
N GLN A 164 15.71 23.35 -5.47
CA GLN A 164 16.07 22.67 -4.23
C GLN A 164 17.08 21.58 -4.56
N ILE A 165 18.23 21.62 -3.91
CA ILE A 165 19.34 20.70 -4.18
C ILE A 165 19.36 19.61 -3.13
N ASN A 166 19.32 18.35 -3.56
CA ASN A 166 19.51 17.20 -2.69
C ASN A 166 20.90 16.61 -2.92
N LEU A 167 21.62 16.42 -1.81
CA LEU A 167 22.93 15.76 -1.77
C LEU A 167 22.68 14.26 -1.57
N GLY A 168 22.90 13.49 -2.61
CA GLY A 168 22.63 12.04 -2.64
C GLY A 168 23.84 11.20 -2.26
N ALA A 169 24.01 10.05 -2.91
CA ALA A 169 25.12 9.15 -2.70
C ALA A 169 26.46 9.82 -3.04
N ARG A 170 27.51 9.39 -2.36
CA ARG A 170 28.85 9.92 -2.53
C ARG A 170 29.92 8.84 -2.40
N THR A 171 31.11 9.10 -2.89
CA THR A 171 32.29 8.25 -2.65
C THR A 171 32.72 8.35 -1.17
N ARG A 172 33.44 7.34 -0.68
CA ARG A 172 33.91 7.30 0.72
C ARG A 172 34.80 8.48 1.08
N ASP A 173 35.62 8.99 0.12
CA ASP A 173 36.44 10.18 0.28
C ASP A 173 35.66 11.50 0.14
N GLU A 174 34.34 11.39 -0.10
CA GLU A 174 33.40 12.50 -0.29
C GLU A 174 33.82 13.49 -1.40
N GLN A 175 34.58 13.04 -2.40
CA GLN A 175 35.00 13.90 -3.50
C GLN A 175 34.00 13.90 -4.65
N LEU A 176 33.30 12.78 -4.90
CA LEU A 176 32.27 12.69 -5.92
C LEU A 176 30.89 12.52 -5.27
N TRP A 177 29.94 13.34 -5.70
CA TRP A 177 28.57 13.33 -5.18
C TRP A 177 27.56 13.24 -6.31
N ILE A 178 26.52 12.44 -6.11
CA ILE A 178 25.30 12.52 -6.92
C ILE A 178 24.44 13.65 -6.35
N ILE A 179 24.15 14.63 -7.18
CA ILE A 179 23.35 15.80 -6.83
C ILE A 179 22.05 15.74 -7.63
N SER A 180 20.93 15.97 -7.00
CA SER A 180 19.68 16.21 -7.71
C SER A 180 19.18 17.63 -7.44
N GLY A 181 18.74 18.31 -8.50
CA GLY A 181 18.12 19.62 -8.43
C GLY A 181 16.72 19.59 -9.03
N ALA A 182 15.72 20.02 -8.26
CA ALA A 182 14.32 20.07 -8.69
C ALA A 182 13.63 21.35 -8.18
N ALA A 183 12.51 21.71 -8.82
CA ALA A 183 11.67 22.81 -8.39
C ALA A 183 10.18 22.42 -8.52
N ASP A 184 9.29 23.26 -8.04
CA ASP A 184 7.85 23.08 -8.18
C ASP A 184 7.39 22.98 -9.65
N ASN A 185 8.10 23.63 -10.55
CA ASN A 185 7.85 23.65 -12.00
C ASN A 185 8.95 22.95 -12.81
N GLU A 186 9.67 22.02 -12.19
CA GLU A 186 10.71 21.23 -12.83
C GLU A 186 10.83 19.84 -12.18
N PRO A 187 10.61 18.75 -12.93
CA PRO A 187 10.66 17.39 -12.39
C PRO A 187 11.98 17.02 -11.74
N GLY A 188 13.09 17.55 -12.27
CA GLY A 188 14.43 17.39 -11.72
C GLY A 188 15.48 16.94 -12.73
N GLU A 189 16.71 17.21 -12.36
CA GLU A 189 17.92 16.81 -13.07
C GLU A 189 18.89 16.20 -12.09
N THR A 190 19.65 15.20 -12.53
CA THR A 190 20.67 14.52 -11.74
C THR A 190 22.06 14.79 -12.29
N TYR A 191 22.99 15.10 -11.42
CA TYR A 191 24.36 15.49 -11.75
C TYR A 191 25.37 14.69 -10.94
N LEU A 192 26.54 14.50 -11.52
CA LEU A 192 27.76 14.12 -10.81
C LEU A 192 28.53 15.42 -10.47
N PHE A 193 28.78 15.66 -9.20
CA PHE A 193 29.57 16.77 -8.72
C PHE A 193 30.94 16.30 -8.26
N ASP A 194 31.99 16.77 -8.93
CA ASP A 194 33.38 16.63 -8.53
C ASP A 194 33.77 17.87 -7.71
N ARG A 195 33.95 17.67 -6.40
CA ARG A 195 34.26 18.76 -5.46
C ARG A 195 35.62 19.36 -5.71
N LYS A 196 36.65 18.51 -5.99
CA LYS A 196 38.02 18.94 -6.21
C LYS A 196 38.16 19.74 -7.50
N ALA A 197 37.57 19.27 -8.58
CA ALA A 197 37.57 19.95 -9.86
C ALA A 197 36.53 21.10 -9.95
N ARG A 198 35.64 21.22 -8.98
CA ARG A 198 34.46 22.10 -9.01
C ARG A 198 33.68 21.94 -10.33
N LYS A 199 33.43 20.71 -10.72
CA LYS A 199 32.76 20.36 -11.97
C LYS A 199 31.43 19.69 -11.68
N LEU A 200 30.37 20.19 -12.34
CA LEU A 200 29.03 19.62 -12.29
C LEU A 200 28.68 19.06 -13.68
N THR A 201 28.49 17.74 -13.76
CA THR A 201 28.22 17.04 -15.03
C THR A 201 26.83 16.44 -15.00
N LEU A 202 25.95 16.92 -15.90
CA LEU A 202 24.60 16.38 -16.04
C LEU A 202 24.68 14.88 -16.38
N GLN A 203 23.92 14.06 -15.67
CA GLN A 203 23.78 12.63 -15.93
C GLN A 203 22.50 12.34 -16.70
N TYR A 204 21.37 12.82 -16.20
CA TYR A 204 20.05 12.67 -16.86
C TYR A 204 19.05 13.69 -16.35
N ARG A 205 17.97 13.87 -17.11
CA ARG A 205 16.77 14.63 -16.77
C ARG A 205 15.60 13.70 -16.52
N ILE A 206 14.83 14.02 -15.48
CA ILE A 206 13.56 13.35 -15.25
C ILE A 206 12.51 14.00 -16.14
N ARG A 207 11.83 13.20 -16.99
CA ARG A 207 10.79 13.68 -17.93
C ARG A 207 11.27 14.81 -18.84
N GLU A 208 12.23 14.53 -19.71
CA GLU A 208 12.87 15.50 -20.63
C GLU A 208 11.87 16.29 -21.51
N ASN A 209 10.72 15.68 -21.82
CA ASN A 209 9.68 16.31 -22.65
C ASN A 209 8.89 17.41 -21.92
N LEU A 210 8.99 17.51 -20.59
CA LEU A 210 8.32 18.55 -19.82
C LEU A 210 9.22 19.78 -19.67
N LYS A 211 8.93 20.79 -20.47
CA LYS A 211 9.70 22.05 -20.45
C LYS A 211 9.20 22.95 -19.31
N ARG A 212 10.12 23.51 -18.56
CA ARG A 212 9.86 24.38 -17.39
C ARG A 212 8.95 25.57 -17.73
N GLU A 213 9.13 26.15 -18.92
CA GLU A 213 8.30 27.28 -19.38
C GLU A 213 6.81 26.95 -19.55
N HIS A 214 6.44 25.69 -19.64
CA HIS A 214 5.04 25.24 -19.73
C HIS A 214 4.42 24.86 -18.37
N LEU A 215 5.22 24.78 -17.33
CA LEU A 215 4.79 24.33 -16.01
C LEU A 215 4.40 25.50 -15.11
N ALA A 216 3.42 25.25 -14.24
CA ALA A 216 2.89 26.24 -13.30
C ALA A 216 3.79 26.37 -12.07
N SER A 217 3.82 27.54 -11.46
CA SER A 217 4.47 27.73 -10.16
C SER A 217 3.53 27.44 -9.02
N THR A 218 4.09 26.83 -7.96
CA THR A 218 3.40 26.53 -6.71
C THR A 218 3.89 27.45 -5.60
N ARG A 219 2.97 28.07 -4.90
CA ARG A 219 3.27 28.92 -3.73
C ARG A 219 2.73 28.30 -2.44
N ALA A 220 3.47 28.45 -1.36
CA ALA A 220 2.94 28.19 -0.03
C ALA A 220 1.98 29.30 0.38
N ILE A 221 0.89 28.90 1.02
CA ILE A 221 -0.11 29.79 1.62
C ILE A 221 -0.47 29.29 3.01
N ARG A 222 -1.10 30.14 3.80
CA ARG A 222 -1.67 29.81 5.12
C ARG A 222 -3.05 30.44 5.23
N TYR A 223 -3.97 29.77 5.89
CA TYR A 223 -5.32 30.28 6.13
C TYR A 223 -5.85 29.75 7.45
N PRO A 224 -6.76 30.49 8.12
CA PRO A 224 -7.39 30.04 9.34
C PRO A 224 -8.47 28.99 9.04
N SER A 225 -8.56 27.95 9.89
CA SER A 225 -9.66 26.99 9.92
C SER A 225 -10.88 27.55 10.68
N SER A 226 -11.91 26.72 10.86
CA SER A 226 -13.16 27.08 11.55
C SER A 226 -12.95 27.51 13.00
N ASP A 227 -11.90 27.05 13.65
CA ASP A 227 -11.53 27.33 15.03
C ASP A 227 -10.30 28.25 15.17
N GLY A 228 -9.86 28.83 14.06
CA GLY A 228 -8.73 29.76 14.03
C GLY A 228 -7.36 29.07 13.91
N LEU A 229 -7.29 27.73 13.89
CA LEU A 229 -6.04 27.03 13.66
C LEU A 229 -5.50 27.39 12.27
N GLU A 230 -4.23 27.84 12.21
CA GLU A 230 -3.57 28.17 10.95
C GLU A 230 -3.19 26.90 10.17
N ILE A 231 -3.68 26.77 8.96
CA ILE A 231 -3.49 25.62 8.08
C ILE A 231 -2.49 25.96 6.98
N PRO A 232 -1.33 25.30 6.93
CA PRO A 232 -0.39 25.42 5.81
C PRO A 232 -0.95 24.72 4.57
N ALA A 233 -0.71 25.27 3.39
CA ALA A 233 -1.14 24.67 2.13
C ALA A 233 -0.24 25.10 0.97
N TYR A 234 -0.35 24.37 -0.14
CA TYR A 234 0.26 24.73 -1.40
C TYR A 234 -0.82 25.06 -2.42
N LEU A 235 -0.59 26.13 -3.18
CA LEU A 235 -1.48 26.60 -4.21
C LEU A 235 -0.74 26.68 -5.54
N THR A 236 -1.18 25.88 -6.51
CA THR A 236 -0.68 25.88 -7.89
C THR A 236 -1.70 26.54 -8.77
N LEU A 237 -1.31 27.60 -9.49
CA LEU A 237 -2.20 28.38 -10.36
C LEU A 237 -1.95 28.07 -11.82
N PRO A 238 -3.00 27.96 -12.66
CA PRO A 238 -2.85 27.73 -14.07
C PRO A 238 -2.06 28.87 -14.73
N LYS A 239 -1.11 28.50 -15.59
CA LYS A 239 -0.26 29.46 -16.28
C LYS A 239 -0.99 30.12 -17.43
N GLY A 240 -0.79 31.42 -17.58
CA GLY A 240 -1.32 32.20 -18.71
C GLY A 240 -2.80 32.58 -18.60
N VAL A 241 -3.42 32.37 -17.45
CA VAL A 241 -4.79 32.83 -17.18
C VAL A 241 -4.82 33.72 -15.94
N PRO A 242 -5.74 34.73 -15.89
CA PRO A 242 -5.87 35.55 -14.68
C PRO A 242 -6.26 34.74 -13.46
N ALA A 243 -5.65 35.01 -12.31
CA ALA A 243 -5.96 34.36 -11.04
C ALA A 243 -7.25 34.94 -10.42
N LYS A 244 -8.36 34.83 -11.12
CA LYS A 244 -9.68 35.36 -10.70
C LYS A 244 -10.79 34.43 -11.16
N ASN A 245 -11.69 34.06 -10.23
CA ASN A 245 -12.84 33.19 -10.49
C ASN A 245 -12.46 31.88 -11.22
N LEU A 246 -11.34 31.28 -10.83
CA LEU A 246 -10.88 30.02 -11.41
C LEU A 246 -11.70 28.83 -10.91
N PRO A 247 -11.89 27.80 -11.72
CA PRO A 247 -12.30 26.52 -11.18
C PRO A 247 -11.21 26.01 -10.22
N LEU A 248 -11.62 25.48 -9.09
CA LEU A 248 -10.73 25.03 -8.00
C LEU A 248 -10.77 23.52 -7.88
N LEU A 249 -9.62 22.88 -7.87
CA LEU A 249 -9.44 21.49 -7.45
C LEU A 249 -8.76 21.45 -6.08
N VAL A 250 -9.43 20.90 -5.09
CA VAL A 250 -8.86 20.61 -3.78
C VAL A 250 -8.25 19.22 -3.81
N PHE A 251 -6.98 19.11 -3.41
CA PHE A 251 -6.21 17.88 -3.52
C PHE A 251 -5.61 17.48 -2.18
N PRO A 252 -6.41 16.93 -1.22
CA PRO A 252 -5.90 16.48 0.06
C PRO A 252 -4.99 15.26 -0.09
N HIS A 253 -3.85 15.30 0.61
CA HIS A 253 -2.89 14.19 0.59
C HIS A 253 -3.41 12.94 1.32
N GLY A 254 -2.81 11.80 1.01
CA GLY A 254 -3.03 10.54 1.72
C GLY A 254 -2.32 10.47 3.08
N GLY A 255 -2.51 9.40 3.79
CA GLY A 255 -1.91 9.17 5.11
C GLY A 255 -2.97 8.84 6.15
N PRO A 256 -3.46 9.79 6.99
CA PRO A 256 -3.29 11.26 7.00
C PRO A 256 -1.97 11.75 7.59
N TRP A 257 -1.25 10.89 8.28
CA TRP A 257 0.01 11.19 8.98
C TRP A 257 1.18 11.25 7.99
N GLY A 258 1.14 12.28 7.17
CA GLY A 258 2.08 12.65 6.13
C GLY A 258 1.97 14.14 5.89
N ARG A 259 2.59 14.66 4.85
CA ARG A 259 2.44 16.05 4.43
C ARG A 259 2.79 16.24 2.96
N ASP A 260 2.24 17.29 2.38
CA ASP A 260 2.74 17.86 1.14
C ASP A 260 3.91 18.83 1.42
N ALA A 261 4.80 18.95 0.45
CA ALA A 261 5.95 19.85 0.49
C ALA A 261 6.10 20.59 -0.85
N TRP A 262 6.84 21.71 -0.85
CA TRP A 262 7.16 22.41 -2.09
C TRP A 262 8.06 21.55 -2.97
N ALA A 263 7.49 21.03 -4.04
CA ALA A 263 8.15 20.16 -5.01
C ALA A 263 7.33 20.09 -6.31
N PHE A 264 7.90 19.51 -7.35
CA PHE A 264 7.16 19.12 -8.53
C PHE A 264 6.14 18.03 -8.17
N ASN A 265 4.87 18.31 -8.36
CA ASN A 265 3.79 17.34 -8.22
C ASN A 265 3.08 17.14 -9.55
N THR A 266 3.07 15.88 -10.03
CA THR A 266 2.50 15.54 -11.34
C THR A 266 1.01 15.90 -11.45
N PHE A 267 0.22 15.63 -10.42
CA PHE A 267 -1.22 15.91 -10.44
C PHE A 267 -1.50 17.41 -10.36
N TRP A 268 -0.78 18.16 -9.51
CA TRP A 268 -0.96 19.60 -9.43
C TRP A 268 -0.62 20.27 -10.75
N GLN A 269 0.48 19.87 -11.40
CA GLN A 269 0.88 20.37 -12.70
C GLN A 269 -0.12 19.99 -13.80
N PHE A 270 -0.57 18.73 -13.79
CA PHE A 270 -1.53 18.24 -14.77
C PHE A 270 -2.84 19.03 -14.72
N PHE A 271 -3.44 19.18 -13.54
CA PHE A 271 -4.71 19.88 -13.41
C PHE A 271 -4.57 21.40 -13.56
N ALA A 272 -3.46 21.98 -13.12
CA ALA A 272 -3.16 23.39 -13.42
C ALA A 272 -3.07 23.62 -14.94
N ASN A 273 -2.47 22.71 -15.69
CA ASN A 273 -2.47 22.76 -17.15
C ASN A 273 -3.88 22.66 -17.73
N ARG A 274 -4.82 21.98 -17.07
CA ARG A 274 -6.24 21.91 -17.50
C ARG A 274 -7.03 23.17 -17.18
N GLY A 275 -6.44 24.15 -16.51
CA GLY A 275 -7.03 25.45 -16.20
C GLY A 275 -7.57 25.57 -14.77
N TYR A 276 -7.30 24.61 -13.90
CA TYR A 276 -7.73 24.63 -12.51
C TYR A 276 -6.69 25.29 -11.60
N ALA A 277 -7.14 26.08 -10.63
CA ALA A 277 -6.35 26.32 -9.42
C ALA A 277 -6.34 25.03 -8.62
N VAL A 278 -5.16 24.60 -8.10
CA VAL A 278 -5.04 23.39 -7.31
C VAL A 278 -4.59 23.75 -5.89
N LEU A 279 -5.43 23.44 -4.90
CA LEU A 279 -5.16 23.65 -3.48
C LEU A 279 -4.81 22.31 -2.82
N ALA A 280 -3.62 22.20 -2.27
CA ALA A 280 -3.14 21.05 -1.51
C ALA A 280 -2.95 21.45 -0.03
N PRO A 281 -3.95 21.22 0.84
CA PRO A 281 -3.88 21.59 2.26
C PRO A 281 -3.11 20.55 3.08
N ASN A 282 -2.23 21.02 3.97
CA ASN A 282 -1.70 20.23 5.07
C ASN A 282 -2.62 20.43 6.29
N PHE A 283 -3.75 19.72 6.28
CA PHE A 283 -4.76 19.77 7.35
C PHE A 283 -4.18 19.26 8.68
N ARG A 284 -4.83 19.61 9.83
CA ARG A 284 -4.41 19.05 11.13
C ARG A 284 -4.32 17.53 11.08
N GLY A 285 -3.34 16.95 11.77
CA GLY A 285 -2.98 15.54 11.60
C GLY A 285 -1.86 15.33 10.59
N SER A 286 -1.51 16.33 9.77
CA SER A 286 -0.28 16.29 8.95
C SER A 286 0.97 16.35 9.83
N THR A 287 2.05 15.67 9.39
CA THR A 287 3.32 15.63 10.10
C THR A 287 4.19 16.86 9.80
N GLY A 288 5.18 17.11 10.66
CA GLY A 288 6.21 18.12 10.44
C GLY A 288 5.87 19.51 11.00
N TYR A 289 4.73 19.70 11.66
CA TYR A 289 4.28 20.95 12.26
C TYR A 289 4.14 20.89 13.78
N GLY A 290 4.81 19.93 14.42
CA GLY A 290 4.75 19.68 15.84
C GLY A 290 3.67 18.69 16.25
N LYS A 291 3.85 18.10 17.45
CA LYS A 291 2.89 17.09 17.94
C LYS A 291 1.53 17.66 18.29
N LYS A 292 1.42 18.97 18.64
CA LYS A 292 0.12 19.61 18.86
C LYS A 292 -0.72 19.64 17.59
N PHE A 293 -0.12 20.03 16.47
CA PHE A 293 -0.78 20.04 15.16
C PHE A 293 -1.14 18.62 14.71
N LEU A 294 -0.23 17.68 14.86
CA LEU A 294 -0.45 16.26 14.56
C LEU A 294 -1.59 15.69 15.41
N ASN A 295 -1.55 15.89 16.74
CA ASN A 295 -2.53 15.34 17.68
C ASN A 295 -3.87 16.07 17.66
N ALA A 296 -3.94 17.32 17.14
CA ALA A 296 -5.20 18.01 16.89
C ALA A 296 -6.08 17.29 15.85
N GLY A 297 -5.51 16.37 15.06
CA GLY A 297 -6.25 15.49 14.15
C GLY A 297 -6.77 14.20 14.79
N ASN A 298 -6.41 13.90 16.05
CA ASN A 298 -6.82 12.66 16.70
C ASN A 298 -8.33 12.61 16.88
N LYS A 299 -8.97 11.56 16.36
CA LYS A 299 -10.42 11.33 16.35
C LYS A 299 -11.23 12.40 15.60
N GLU A 300 -10.56 13.18 14.73
CA GLU A 300 -11.16 14.30 13.98
C GLU A 300 -11.36 14.00 12.48
N TRP A 301 -11.25 12.74 12.07
CA TRP A 301 -11.57 12.34 10.70
C TRP A 301 -13.00 12.72 10.32
N GLY A 302 -13.18 13.45 9.22
CA GLY A 302 -14.48 13.96 8.77
C GLY A 302 -15.08 15.07 9.66
N GLN A 303 -14.36 15.54 10.66
CA GLN A 303 -14.73 16.63 11.58
C GLN A 303 -13.81 17.84 11.33
N LYS A 304 -13.00 18.23 12.31
CA LYS A 304 -12.09 19.37 12.19
C LYS A 304 -11.05 19.22 11.06
N MET A 305 -10.60 17.99 10.77
CA MET A 305 -9.74 17.74 9.62
C MET A 305 -10.44 18.05 8.29
N GLN A 306 -11.75 17.82 8.20
CA GLN A 306 -12.54 18.18 7.02
C GLN A 306 -12.86 19.69 6.99
N ASP A 307 -13.08 20.32 8.16
CA ASP A 307 -13.21 21.78 8.25
C ASP A 307 -11.97 22.47 7.69
N ASP A 308 -10.76 22.01 8.04
CA ASP A 308 -9.50 22.56 7.54
C ASP A 308 -9.48 22.63 6.01
N ILE A 309 -9.93 21.55 5.35
CA ILE A 309 -10.01 21.46 3.88
C ILE A 309 -11.07 22.44 3.35
N THR A 310 -12.25 22.45 3.93
CA THR A 310 -13.38 23.29 3.50
C THR A 310 -13.07 24.77 3.68
N TRP A 311 -12.37 25.15 4.76
CA TRP A 311 -11.99 26.55 5.00
C TRP A 311 -10.93 27.06 4.02
N GLY A 312 -10.09 26.18 3.49
CA GLY A 312 -9.23 26.51 2.36
C GLY A 312 -10.01 26.93 1.11
N VAL A 313 -11.11 26.23 0.81
CA VAL A 313 -12.03 26.64 -0.27
C VAL A 313 -12.63 28.02 0.02
N LYS A 314 -13.21 28.20 1.22
CA LYS A 314 -13.81 29.49 1.63
C LYS A 314 -12.81 30.63 1.55
N HIS A 315 -11.56 30.41 1.97
CA HIS A 315 -10.48 31.40 1.91
C HIS A 315 -10.19 31.85 0.48
N LEU A 316 -10.06 30.92 -0.48
CA LEU A 316 -9.77 31.26 -1.88
C LEU A 316 -10.99 31.91 -2.60
N VAL A 317 -12.20 31.51 -2.23
CA VAL A 317 -13.45 32.14 -2.71
C VAL A 317 -13.54 33.57 -2.19
N ALA A 318 -13.29 33.80 -0.90
CA ALA A 318 -13.32 35.15 -0.30
C ALA A 318 -12.28 36.09 -0.93
N GLN A 319 -11.15 35.56 -1.41
CA GLN A 319 -10.15 36.33 -2.16
C GLN A 319 -10.54 36.59 -3.63
N GLY A 320 -11.68 36.07 -4.10
CA GLY A 320 -12.12 36.17 -5.50
C GLY A 320 -11.25 35.36 -6.46
N LEU A 321 -10.39 34.45 -5.94
CA LEU A 321 -9.53 33.60 -6.75
C LEU A 321 -10.30 32.40 -7.30
N ALA A 322 -11.10 31.74 -6.44
CA ALA A 322 -11.90 30.57 -6.81
C ALA A 322 -13.37 30.91 -7.04
N ASP A 323 -13.97 30.26 -8.03
CA ASP A 323 -15.41 30.31 -8.29
C ASP A 323 -16.14 29.31 -7.35
N PRO A 324 -17.00 29.75 -6.44
CA PRO A 324 -17.70 28.88 -5.51
C PRO A 324 -18.60 27.81 -6.18
N LYS A 325 -18.96 28.02 -7.44
CA LYS A 325 -19.80 27.07 -8.21
C LYS A 325 -18.96 26.02 -8.96
N ARG A 326 -17.66 26.19 -9.03
CA ARG A 326 -16.74 25.33 -9.78
C ARG A 326 -15.62 24.81 -8.88
N VAL A 327 -15.98 24.18 -7.77
CA VAL A 327 -15.05 23.57 -6.83
C VAL A 327 -15.16 22.06 -6.93
N ALA A 328 -14.03 21.37 -7.10
CA ALA A 328 -13.95 19.91 -7.04
C ALA A 328 -12.97 19.46 -5.96
N ILE A 329 -13.07 18.20 -5.58
CA ILE A 329 -12.14 17.54 -4.66
C ILE A 329 -11.69 16.21 -5.24
N MET A 330 -10.39 15.93 -5.15
CA MET A 330 -9.79 14.64 -5.54
C MET A 330 -8.67 14.27 -4.59
N GLY A 331 -8.66 13.02 -4.16
CA GLY A 331 -7.54 12.51 -3.37
C GLY A 331 -7.46 11.00 -3.38
N GLY A 332 -6.31 10.49 -2.92
CA GLY A 332 -6.03 9.05 -2.79
C GLY A 332 -5.92 8.61 -1.34
N SER A 333 -6.35 7.37 -1.05
CA SER A 333 -6.26 6.79 0.31
C SER A 333 -7.02 7.65 1.34
N TYR A 334 -6.36 8.16 2.37
CA TYR A 334 -7.00 9.15 3.25
C TYR A 334 -7.55 10.35 2.46
N GLY A 335 -6.85 10.85 1.43
CA GLY A 335 -7.37 11.90 0.55
C GLY A 335 -8.65 11.49 -0.18
N GLY A 336 -8.80 10.21 -0.52
CA GLY A 336 -10.03 9.62 -1.05
C GLY A 336 -11.15 9.58 -0.01
N TYR A 337 -10.83 9.25 1.24
CA TYR A 337 -11.76 9.39 2.36
C TYR A 337 -12.19 10.86 2.52
N ALA A 338 -11.25 11.81 2.55
CA ALA A 338 -11.54 13.24 2.67
C ALA A 338 -12.41 13.73 1.50
N THR A 339 -12.24 13.16 0.31
CA THR A 339 -13.13 13.39 -0.83
C THR A 339 -14.55 12.92 -0.55
N LEU A 340 -14.71 11.68 -0.09
CA LEU A 340 -16.03 11.13 0.28
C LEU A 340 -16.66 11.87 1.45
N ALA A 341 -15.86 12.22 2.47
CA ALA A 341 -16.30 13.01 3.62
C ALA A 341 -16.76 14.42 3.19
N GLY A 342 -16.03 15.06 2.28
CA GLY A 342 -16.38 16.35 1.71
C GLY A 342 -17.77 16.33 1.08
N VAL A 343 -18.03 15.38 0.20
CA VAL A 343 -19.34 15.30 -0.50
C VAL A 343 -20.48 14.77 0.38
N ALA A 344 -20.16 14.04 1.47
CA ALA A 344 -21.17 13.52 2.39
C ALA A 344 -21.52 14.50 3.53
N PHE A 345 -20.52 15.24 4.05
CA PHE A 345 -20.70 16.11 5.23
C PHE A 345 -20.84 17.59 4.87
N THR A 346 -20.30 18.00 3.70
CA THR A 346 -20.44 19.36 3.16
C THR A 346 -20.95 19.32 1.72
N PRO A 347 -22.17 18.77 1.47
CA PRO A 347 -22.64 18.40 0.12
C PRO A 347 -22.86 19.57 -0.83
N ASP A 348 -22.86 20.81 -0.33
CA ASP A 348 -23.09 22.01 -1.11
C ASP A 348 -21.78 22.73 -1.53
N VAL A 349 -20.61 22.18 -1.14
CA VAL A 349 -19.30 22.80 -1.42
C VAL A 349 -18.74 22.39 -2.77
N TYR A 350 -18.95 21.14 -3.18
CA TYR A 350 -18.27 20.57 -4.34
C TYR A 350 -19.23 20.29 -5.49
N ALA A 351 -18.83 20.70 -6.70
CA ALA A 351 -19.56 20.43 -7.94
C ALA A 351 -19.20 19.07 -8.57
N ALA A 352 -18.03 18.50 -8.25
CA ALA A 352 -17.57 17.19 -8.69
C ALA A 352 -16.55 16.60 -7.69
N ALA A 353 -16.44 15.27 -7.64
CA ALA A 353 -15.48 14.61 -6.77
C ALA A 353 -14.91 13.33 -7.38
N VAL A 354 -13.61 13.05 -7.13
CA VAL A 354 -12.93 11.83 -7.57
C VAL A 354 -12.23 11.18 -6.36
N SER A 355 -12.74 10.05 -5.90
CA SER A 355 -12.16 9.28 -4.80
C SER A 355 -11.33 8.12 -5.33
N VAL A 356 -10.04 8.11 -5.02
CA VAL A 356 -9.11 7.04 -5.43
C VAL A 356 -8.73 6.23 -4.20
N VAL A 357 -9.04 4.92 -4.21
CA VAL A 357 -8.78 3.98 -3.11
C VAL A 357 -9.14 4.53 -1.72
N GLY A 358 -10.25 5.26 -1.64
CA GLY A 358 -10.72 5.94 -0.43
C GLY A 358 -11.62 5.06 0.43
N PRO A 359 -11.35 4.91 1.74
CA PRO A 359 -12.26 4.21 2.64
C PRO A 359 -13.57 4.98 2.81
N SER A 360 -14.69 4.28 2.74
CA SER A 360 -16.02 4.85 2.92
C SER A 360 -16.61 4.56 4.30
N ASN A 361 -16.09 3.55 5.01
CA ASN A 361 -16.53 3.12 6.31
C ASN A 361 -15.33 2.83 7.23
N LEU A 362 -15.14 3.66 8.25
CA LEU A 362 -14.00 3.57 9.15
C LEU A 362 -14.00 2.31 10.03
N ILE A 363 -15.17 1.72 10.27
CA ILE A 363 -15.27 0.47 11.03
C ILE A 363 -14.73 -0.68 10.20
N THR A 364 -15.21 -0.85 8.96
CA THR A 364 -14.74 -1.94 8.08
C THR A 364 -13.27 -1.77 7.71
N LEU A 365 -12.79 -0.53 7.57
CA LEU A 365 -11.36 -0.24 7.40
C LEU A 365 -10.52 -0.78 8.56
N LEU A 366 -10.89 -0.45 9.82
CA LEU A 366 -10.15 -0.87 11.02
C LEU A 366 -10.28 -2.38 11.30
N GLU A 367 -11.41 -2.98 10.96
CA GLU A 367 -11.63 -4.42 11.08
C GLU A 367 -10.82 -5.21 10.01
N SER A 368 -10.45 -4.59 8.88
CA SER A 368 -9.69 -5.20 7.78
C SER A 368 -8.21 -4.81 7.73
N ILE A 369 -7.63 -4.32 8.83
CA ILE A 369 -6.21 -3.97 8.90
C ILE A 369 -5.34 -5.15 8.45
N PRO A 370 -4.45 -4.96 7.46
CA PRO A 370 -3.58 -6.02 6.98
C PRO A 370 -2.57 -6.46 8.05
N PRO A 371 -2.13 -7.73 8.05
CA PRO A 371 -1.23 -8.26 9.09
C PRO A 371 0.05 -7.45 9.31
N TYR A 372 0.61 -6.85 8.27
CA TYR A 372 1.81 -6.02 8.38
C TYR A 372 1.56 -4.65 9.05
N TRP A 373 0.29 -4.25 9.27
CA TRP A 373 -0.10 -3.07 10.04
C TRP A 373 -0.54 -3.41 11.48
N GLU A 374 -0.53 -4.69 11.87
CA GLU A 374 -0.95 -5.09 13.21
C GLU A 374 -0.17 -4.36 14.32
N ALA A 375 1.12 -4.10 14.08
CA ALA A 375 1.95 -3.30 15.00
C ALA A 375 1.41 -1.88 15.23
N ALA A 376 0.73 -1.31 14.24
CA ALA A 376 0.18 0.04 14.31
C ALA A 376 -1.27 0.09 14.82
N ARG A 377 -1.93 -1.05 15.11
CA ARG A 377 -3.34 -1.11 15.52
C ARG A 377 -3.64 -0.18 16.72
N LYS A 378 -2.79 -0.18 17.73
CA LYS A 378 -2.96 0.70 18.90
C LYS A 378 -2.89 2.18 18.53
N MET A 379 -1.99 2.54 17.62
CA MET A 379 -1.89 3.90 17.10
C MET A 379 -3.15 4.28 16.30
N PHE A 380 -3.69 3.37 15.47
CA PHE A 380 -4.95 3.60 14.78
C PHE A 380 -6.11 3.83 15.77
N HIS A 381 -6.23 3.00 16.79
CA HIS A 381 -7.27 3.16 17.82
C HIS A 381 -7.13 4.49 18.59
N ALA A 382 -5.90 4.88 18.95
CA ALA A 382 -5.66 6.15 19.65
C ALA A 382 -6.01 7.37 18.78
N ARG A 383 -5.66 7.31 17.47
CA ARG A 383 -5.80 8.44 16.55
C ARG A 383 -7.13 8.48 15.79
N MET A 384 -7.80 7.35 15.58
CA MET A 384 -9.05 7.29 14.82
C MET A 384 -10.26 6.98 15.71
N GLY A 385 -10.09 6.13 16.72
CA GLY A 385 -11.14 5.58 17.57
C GLY A 385 -11.07 4.05 17.60
N ASP A 386 -11.53 3.45 18.70
CA ASP A 386 -11.49 2.01 18.91
C ASP A 386 -12.86 1.39 18.56
N PRO A 387 -12.98 0.59 17.47
CA PRO A 387 -14.24 -0.02 17.07
C PRO A 387 -14.74 -1.10 18.05
N SER A 388 -13.91 -1.55 18.99
CA SER A 388 -14.28 -2.53 20.01
C SER A 388 -15.05 -1.93 21.18
N THR A 389 -15.02 -0.59 21.35
CA THR A 389 -15.78 0.13 22.37
C THR A 389 -17.08 0.72 21.81
N PRO A 390 -18.18 0.76 22.59
CA PRO A 390 -19.42 1.36 22.11
C PRO A 390 -19.26 2.82 21.67
N GLU A 391 -18.52 3.61 22.43
CA GLU A 391 -18.28 5.03 22.17
C GLU A 391 -17.44 5.23 20.90
N GLY A 392 -16.36 4.47 20.76
CA GLY A 392 -15.48 4.51 19.58
C GLY A 392 -16.22 4.04 18.32
N ARG A 393 -17.03 2.97 18.43
CA ARG A 393 -17.85 2.49 17.33
C ARG A 393 -18.88 3.53 16.89
N ALA A 394 -19.58 4.17 17.81
CA ALA A 394 -20.55 5.24 17.53
C ALA A 394 -19.87 6.46 16.88
N GLN A 395 -18.64 6.82 17.34
CA GLN A 395 -17.85 7.89 16.73
C GLN A 395 -17.47 7.54 15.29
N LEU A 396 -16.89 6.35 15.06
CA LEU A 396 -16.47 5.88 13.73
C LEU A 396 -17.67 5.78 12.77
N GLN A 397 -18.85 5.38 13.25
CA GLN A 397 -20.08 5.39 12.46
C GLN A 397 -20.44 6.79 11.96
N ARG A 398 -20.42 7.80 12.85
CA ARG A 398 -20.74 9.19 12.49
C ARG A 398 -19.72 9.76 11.50
N GLN A 399 -18.47 9.34 11.58
CA GLN A 399 -17.37 9.82 10.75
C GLN A 399 -17.21 9.02 9.43
N SER A 400 -18.01 7.99 9.22
CA SER A 400 -17.99 7.19 7.99
C SER A 400 -18.87 7.80 6.91
N PRO A 401 -18.33 8.24 5.77
CA PRO A 401 -19.09 8.83 4.66
C PRO A 401 -20.25 7.96 4.18
N LEU A 402 -20.09 6.63 4.19
CA LEU A 402 -21.11 5.66 3.83
C LEU A 402 -22.43 5.89 4.58
N ASN A 403 -22.35 6.17 5.88
CA ASN A 403 -23.54 6.38 6.73
C ASN A 403 -24.26 7.72 6.47
N SER A 404 -23.62 8.60 5.70
CA SER A 404 -24.18 9.86 5.21
C SER A 404 -24.34 9.91 3.69
N ALA A 405 -24.23 8.75 3.01
CA ALA A 405 -24.35 8.67 1.55
C ALA A 405 -25.66 9.26 1.03
N SER A 406 -26.76 9.22 1.82
CA SER A 406 -28.04 9.85 1.49
C SER A 406 -27.96 11.36 1.28
N LYS A 407 -26.96 12.04 1.84
CA LYS A 407 -26.75 13.49 1.71
C LYS A 407 -25.95 13.90 0.48
N ILE A 408 -25.27 12.96 -0.17
CA ILE A 408 -24.41 13.24 -1.33
C ILE A 408 -25.27 13.75 -2.49
N LYS A 409 -24.94 14.93 -2.97
CA LYS A 409 -25.54 15.60 -4.12
C LYS A 409 -24.53 15.81 -5.25
N THR A 410 -23.26 15.58 -4.98
CA THR A 410 -22.12 15.83 -5.87
C THR A 410 -21.88 14.62 -6.75
N PRO A 411 -21.79 14.74 -8.09
CA PRO A 411 -21.35 13.69 -8.97
C PRO A 411 -20.01 13.11 -8.51
N LEU A 412 -19.90 11.77 -8.49
CA LEU A 412 -18.76 11.06 -7.93
C LEU A 412 -18.18 10.06 -8.94
N LEU A 413 -16.87 10.13 -9.14
CA LEU A 413 -16.07 9.08 -9.77
C LEU A 413 -15.27 8.36 -8.67
N VAL A 414 -15.40 7.04 -8.61
CA VAL A 414 -14.64 6.18 -7.70
C VAL A 414 -13.65 5.36 -8.49
N ALA A 415 -12.40 5.28 -8.05
CA ALA A 415 -11.36 4.46 -8.67
C ALA A 415 -10.70 3.55 -7.62
N GLN A 416 -10.61 2.23 -7.92
CA GLN A 416 -10.17 1.22 -6.97
C GLN A 416 -9.25 0.19 -7.62
N GLY A 417 -8.17 -0.19 -6.92
CA GLY A 417 -7.40 -1.39 -7.24
C GLY A 417 -8.07 -2.64 -6.66
N ALA A 418 -8.31 -3.65 -7.48
CA ALA A 418 -9.02 -4.85 -7.04
C ALA A 418 -8.27 -5.64 -5.96
N ASN A 419 -6.93 -5.52 -5.92
CA ASN A 419 -6.06 -6.25 -5.00
C ASN A 419 -5.52 -5.35 -3.87
N ASP A 420 -6.23 -4.27 -3.54
CA ASP A 420 -5.79 -3.35 -2.51
C ASP A 420 -5.82 -4.01 -1.12
N PRO A 421 -4.64 -4.20 -0.46
CA PRO A 421 -4.56 -4.84 0.85
C PRO A 421 -4.77 -3.86 2.00
N ARG A 422 -4.79 -2.54 1.75
CA ARG A 422 -4.91 -1.47 2.76
C ARG A 422 -6.31 -0.95 2.88
N VAL A 423 -6.91 -0.64 1.72
CA VAL A 423 -8.29 -0.21 1.59
C VAL A 423 -8.99 -1.20 0.67
N ASN A 424 -9.63 -2.19 1.26
CA ASN A 424 -10.26 -3.27 0.51
C ASN A 424 -11.24 -2.74 -0.53
N LYS A 425 -11.32 -3.41 -1.68
CA LYS A 425 -12.28 -3.08 -2.76
C LYS A 425 -13.70 -2.88 -2.23
N ALA A 426 -14.08 -3.62 -1.18
CA ALA A 426 -15.39 -3.49 -0.53
C ALA A 426 -15.67 -2.07 -0.01
N GLU A 427 -14.66 -1.27 0.34
CA GLU A 427 -14.83 0.13 0.73
C GLU A 427 -15.39 0.98 -0.41
N SER A 428 -14.92 0.76 -1.63
CA SER A 428 -15.46 1.41 -2.83
C SER A 428 -16.78 0.81 -3.27
N ASP A 429 -16.94 -0.52 -3.23
CA ASP A 429 -18.17 -1.20 -3.60
C ASP A 429 -19.36 -0.70 -2.76
N GLN A 430 -19.20 -0.59 -1.43
CA GLN A 430 -20.32 -0.22 -0.54
C GLN A 430 -20.81 1.23 -0.78
N ILE A 431 -19.94 2.18 -1.07
CA ILE A 431 -20.37 3.55 -1.39
C ILE A 431 -21.00 3.63 -2.77
N VAL A 432 -20.50 2.89 -3.76
CA VAL A 432 -21.08 2.79 -5.11
C VAL A 432 -22.48 2.19 -5.04
N ILE A 433 -22.67 1.11 -4.27
CA ILE A 433 -23.97 0.48 -4.04
C ILE A 433 -24.94 1.45 -3.37
N ALA A 434 -24.50 2.14 -2.31
CA ALA A 434 -25.34 3.09 -1.58
C ALA A 434 -25.83 4.25 -2.47
N LEU A 435 -25.01 4.72 -3.41
CA LEU A 435 -25.41 5.76 -4.38
C LEU A 435 -26.30 5.21 -5.48
N ARG A 436 -25.94 4.05 -6.07
CA ARG A 436 -26.74 3.37 -7.09
C ARG A 436 -28.16 3.10 -6.61
N ASP A 437 -28.31 2.55 -5.40
CA ASP A 437 -29.62 2.16 -4.85
C ASP A 437 -30.54 3.36 -4.60
N ARG A 438 -29.97 4.56 -4.53
CA ARG A 438 -30.69 5.84 -4.51
C ARG A 438 -30.99 6.39 -5.91
N GLY A 439 -30.57 5.71 -6.98
CA GLY A 439 -30.62 6.23 -8.35
C GLY A 439 -29.67 7.41 -8.58
N PHE A 440 -28.67 7.61 -7.72
CA PHE A 440 -27.70 8.70 -7.86
C PHE A 440 -26.55 8.28 -8.79
N PRO A 441 -26.16 9.13 -9.78
CA PRO A 441 -25.13 8.77 -10.73
C PRO A 441 -23.75 8.68 -10.06
N VAL A 442 -23.10 7.52 -10.26
CA VAL A 442 -21.74 7.25 -9.82
C VAL A 442 -20.99 6.54 -10.94
N GLU A 443 -19.79 7.02 -11.26
CA GLU A 443 -18.87 6.34 -12.18
C GLU A 443 -17.89 5.49 -11.37
N TYR A 444 -17.56 4.29 -11.86
CA TYR A 444 -16.71 3.36 -11.12
C TYR A 444 -15.65 2.73 -12.01
N LEU A 445 -14.38 2.85 -11.59
CA LEU A 445 -13.23 2.21 -12.23
C LEU A 445 -12.61 1.19 -11.27
N VAL A 446 -12.42 -0.04 -11.74
CA VAL A 446 -11.73 -1.10 -10.98
C VAL A 446 -10.63 -1.70 -11.83
N ALA A 447 -9.38 -1.49 -11.44
CA ALA A 447 -8.24 -2.11 -12.11
C ALA A 447 -7.93 -3.47 -11.47
N PRO A 448 -8.11 -4.61 -12.20
CA PRO A 448 -8.02 -5.96 -11.64
C PRO A 448 -6.59 -6.36 -11.25
N ASP A 449 -5.59 -5.67 -11.77
CA ASP A 449 -4.16 -5.91 -11.60
C ASP A 449 -3.46 -4.82 -10.74
N GLU A 450 -4.22 -3.97 -10.07
CA GLU A 450 -3.70 -2.94 -9.16
C GLU A 450 -3.98 -3.27 -7.69
N GLY A 451 -3.06 -2.75 -6.84
CA GLY A 451 -3.18 -2.73 -5.39
C GLY A 451 -3.65 -1.37 -4.88
N HIS A 452 -2.90 -0.81 -3.90
CA HIS A 452 -3.22 0.47 -3.28
C HIS A 452 -2.81 1.65 -4.18
N GLY A 453 -3.59 1.92 -5.21
CA GLY A 453 -3.37 2.97 -6.19
C GLY A 453 -3.42 2.47 -7.64
N PHE A 454 -3.01 3.33 -8.56
CA PHE A 454 -2.91 3.05 -10.00
C PHE A 454 -1.46 3.24 -10.43
N ALA A 455 -0.62 2.24 -10.14
CA ALA A 455 0.82 2.31 -10.34
C ALA A 455 1.26 1.95 -11.77
N ARG A 456 0.51 1.06 -12.44
CA ARG A 456 0.80 0.67 -13.82
C ARG A 456 0.53 1.84 -14.76
N PRO A 457 1.44 2.17 -15.68
CA PRO A 457 1.30 3.36 -16.54
C PRO A 457 -0.03 3.43 -17.29
N VAL A 458 -0.47 2.35 -17.92
CA VAL A 458 -1.72 2.33 -18.68
C VAL A 458 -2.95 2.53 -17.78
N ASN A 459 -2.96 1.93 -16.59
CA ASN A 459 -4.03 2.12 -15.61
C ASN A 459 -4.07 3.55 -15.08
N ASN A 460 -2.90 4.11 -14.78
CA ASN A 460 -2.77 5.49 -14.31
C ASN A 460 -3.28 6.47 -15.39
N MET A 461 -2.87 6.28 -16.65
CA MET A 461 -3.33 7.11 -17.76
C MET A 461 -4.84 7.00 -17.97
N ALA A 462 -5.42 5.80 -17.91
CA ALA A 462 -6.85 5.58 -18.05
C ALA A 462 -7.65 6.26 -16.93
N MET A 463 -7.20 6.14 -15.67
CA MET A 463 -7.82 6.80 -14.52
C MET A 463 -7.76 8.33 -14.64
N ILE A 464 -6.60 8.89 -15.01
CA ILE A 464 -6.43 10.34 -15.17
C ILE A 464 -7.26 10.87 -16.35
N ALA A 465 -7.32 10.15 -17.48
CA ALA A 465 -8.15 10.53 -18.63
C ALA A 465 -9.64 10.56 -18.28
N SER A 466 -10.10 9.61 -17.41
CA SER A 466 -11.47 9.67 -16.89
C SER A 466 -11.67 10.87 -15.98
N ALA A 467 -10.75 11.11 -15.04
CA ALA A 467 -10.86 12.20 -14.08
C ALA A 467 -10.87 13.57 -14.75
N GLU A 468 -10.01 13.81 -15.77
CA GLU A 468 -10.00 15.10 -16.49
C GLU A 468 -11.29 15.35 -17.27
N LYS A 469 -11.83 14.34 -17.95
CA LYS A 469 -13.14 14.44 -18.66
C LYS A 469 -14.26 14.66 -17.67
N PHE A 470 -14.24 13.96 -16.55
CA PHE A 470 -15.22 14.10 -15.48
C PHE A 470 -15.23 15.53 -14.93
N PHE A 471 -14.07 16.09 -14.60
CA PHE A 471 -13.99 17.48 -14.11
C PHE A 471 -14.36 18.50 -15.19
N ALA A 472 -13.95 18.30 -16.43
CA ALA A 472 -14.30 19.21 -17.52
C ALA A 472 -15.82 19.30 -17.73
N LYS A 473 -16.53 18.17 -17.57
CA LYS A 473 -18.00 18.10 -17.64
C LYS A 473 -18.70 18.98 -16.59
N TYR A 474 -18.18 19.05 -15.38
CA TYR A 474 -18.85 19.73 -14.26
C TYR A 474 -18.29 21.11 -13.91
N LEU A 475 -17.01 21.35 -14.18
CA LEU A 475 -16.31 22.58 -13.83
C LEU A 475 -15.91 23.41 -15.05
N GLY A 476 -16.02 22.84 -16.26
CA GLY A 476 -15.33 23.37 -17.43
C GLY A 476 -13.83 23.08 -17.37
N GLY A 477 -13.04 23.70 -18.23
CA GLY A 477 -11.61 23.42 -18.36
C GLY A 477 -11.31 22.55 -19.58
N ARG A 478 -10.02 22.31 -19.79
CA ARG A 478 -9.55 21.52 -20.93
C ARG A 478 -9.46 20.03 -20.55
N PHE A 479 -9.58 19.18 -21.53
CA PHE A 479 -9.28 17.76 -21.41
C PHE A 479 -8.71 17.25 -22.74
N GLN A 480 -8.02 16.13 -22.69
CA GLN A 480 -7.54 15.42 -23.87
C GLN A 480 -8.72 14.70 -24.53
N GLU A 481 -9.09 15.07 -25.75
CA GLU A 481 -10.22 14.45 -26.45
C GLU A 481 -9.95 12.99 -26.84
N SER A 482 -8.73 12.72 -27.32
CA SER A 482 -8.29 11.38 -27.72
C SER A 482 -7.21 10.85 -26.78
N VAL A 483 -7.25 9.56 -26.55
CA VAL A 483 -6.22 8.79 -25.85
C VAL A 483 -5.67 7.73 -26.81
N THR A 484 -4.54 7.10 -26.49
CA THR A 484 -4.01 5.99 -27.30
C THR A 484 -4.99 4.81 -27.27
N ASP A 485 -4.96 3.95 -28.30
CA ASP A 485 -5.83 2.78 -28.39
C ASP A 485 -5.64 1.85 -27.18
N GLU A 486 -4.41 1.72 -26.67
CA GLU A 486 -4.11 0.96 -25.46
C GLU A 486 -4.86 1.52 -24.24
N VAL A 487 -4.82 2.84 -24.04
CA VAL A 487 -5.51 3.50 -22.92
C VAL A 487 -7.02 3.43 -23.11
N ALA A 488 -7.53 3.60 -24.33
CA ALA A 488 -8.97 3.48 -24.63
C ALA A 488 -9.50 2.07 -24.36
N THR A 489 -8.75 1.05 -24.76
CA THR A 489 -9.08 -0.37 -24.50
C THR A 489 -9.07 -0.62 -23.00
N ARG A 490 -8.00 -0.21 -22.32
CA ARG A 490 -7.90 -0.40 -20.88
C ARG A 490 -8.99 0.31 -20.10
N LEU A 491 -9.37 1.51 -20.51
CA LEU A 491 -10.45 2.24 -19.87
C LEU A 491 -11.78 1.47 -19.94
N LYS A 492 -12.08 0.86 -21.10
CA LYS A 492 -13.27 -0.01 -21.23
C LYS A 492 -13.22 -1.22 -20.28
N GLU A 493 -12.05 -1.86 -20.15
CA GLU A 493 -11.86 -3.03 -19.29
C GLU A 493 -12.04 -2.71 -17.80
N ILE A 494 -11.56 -1.54 -17.34
CA ILE A 494 -11.62 -1.17 -15.92
C ILE A 494 -12.89 -0.40 -15.54
N THR A 495 -13.70 0.02 -16.52
CA THR A 495 -15.00 0.67 -16.26
C THR A 495 -16.03 -0.38 -15.84
N VAL A 496 -16.60 -0.21 -14.66
CA VAL A 496 -17.58 -1.12 -14.07
C VAL A 496 -18.96 -0.48 -14.11
N ASP A 497 -19.94 -1.22 -14.62
CA ASP A 497 -21.36 -0.82 -14.48
C ASP A 497 -21.75 -0.90 -13.00
N ALA A 498 -22.06 0.22 -12.38
CA ALA A 498 -22.46 0.30 -10.99
C ALA A 498 -23.65 -0.64 -10.66
N LYS A 499 -24.51 -0.95 -11.63
CA LYS A 499 -25.66 -1.87 -11.45
C LYS A 499 -25.22 -3.29 -11.16
N THR A 500 -24.03 -3.69 -11.60
CA THR A 500 -23.50 -5.05 -11.42
C THR A 500 -22.71 -5.22 -10.12
N VAL A 501 -22.43 -4.11 -9.41
CA VAL A 501 -21.65 -4.16 -8.18
C VAL A 501 -22.45 -4.80 -7.06
N ALA A 502 -21.85 -5.79 -6.40
CA ALA A 502 -22.42 -6.47 -5.24
C ALA A 502 -21.32 -6.68 -4.18
N LEU A 503 -21.68 -6.54 -2.92
CA LEU A 503 -20.81 -6.97 -1.83
C LEU A 503 -20.79 -8.50 -1.76
N ALA A 504 -19.62 -9.05 -1.50
CA ALA A 504 -19.53 -10.46 -1.13
C ALA A 504 -20.43 -10.71 0.08
N LYS A 505 -21.31 -11.71 -0.02
CA LYS A 505 -22.16 -12.11 1.12
C LYS A 505 -21.22 -12.54 2.26
N LYS A 506 -21.36 -11.96 3.44
CA LYS A 506 -20.71 -12.50 4.63
C LYS A 506 -21.21 -13.92 4.85
N VAL A 507 -20.35 -14.88 4.59
CA VAL A 507 -20.64 -16.28 4.85
C VAL A 507 -20.33 -16.52 6.34
N ASP A 508 -21.29 -17.09 7.06
CA ASP A 508 -21.04 -17.56 8.43
C ASP A 508 -20.03 -18.72 8.36
N ALA A 509 -18.80 -18.44 8.78
CA ALA A 509 -17.74 -19.44 8.73
C ALA A 509 -18.09 -20.73 9.52
N ALA A 510 -18.85 -20.62 10.60
CA ALA A 510 -19.25 -21.77 11.39
C ALA A 510 -20.21 -22.72 10.64
N SER A 511 -20.97 -22.19 9.66
CA SER A 511 -21.93 -22.95 8.88
C SER A 511 -21.33 -23.65 7.63
N VAL A 512 -20.05 -23.36 7.29
CA VAL A 512 -19.41 -23.89 6.09
C VAL A 512 -18.83 -25.28 6.35
N GLY A 513 -19.49 -26.30 5.76
CA GLY A 513 -18.98 -27.69 5.67
C GLY A 513 -18.14 -27.91 4.41
N ALA A 514 -17.66 -29.13 4.23
CA ALA A 514 -17.07 -29.54 2.96
C ALA A 514 -18.16 -29.76 1.90
N PRO A 515 -17.97 -29.30 0.64
CA PRO A 515 -18.88 -29.64 -0.44
C PRO A 515 -18.85 -31.15 -0.68
N LYS A 516 -20.01 -31.72 -0.99
CA LYS A 516 -20.15 -33.19 -1.23
C LYS A 516 -19.72 -33.52 -2.66
N PRO A 517 -18.66 -34.35 -2.86
CA PRO A 517 -18.27 -34.84 -4.16
C PRO A 517 -19.42 -35.69 -4.81
N ALA A 518 -19.57 -35.60 -6.12
CA ALA A 518 -20.46 -36.42 -6.91
C ALA A 518 -19.75 -37.64 -7.52
N ALA A 519 -18.44 -37.63 -7.55
CA ALA A 519 -17.60 -38.69 -8.09
C ALA A 519 -16.31 -38.83 -7.27
N ALA A 520 -15.72 -40.02 -7.31
CA ALA A 520 -14.37 -40.26 -6.79
C ALA A 520 -13.32 -39.57 -7.68
N LEU A 521 -12.14 -39.36 -7.14
CA LEU A 521 -10.99 -38.96 -7.96
C LEU A 521 -10.63 -40.07 -8.95
N LYS A 522 -10.07 -39.66 -10.09
CA LYS A 522 -9.61 -40.62 -11.10
C LYS A 522 -8.10 -40.86 -10.93
N PRO A 523 -7.69 -42.10 -10.63
CA PRO A 523 -6.25 -42.43 -10.60
C PRO A 523 -5.59 -42.13 -11.94
N GLY A 524 -4.40 -41.59 -11.91
CA GLY A 524 -3.66 -41.29 -13.14
C GLY A 524 -2.56 -40.28 -12.92
N SER A 525 -1.85 -39.96 -13.99
CA SER A 525 -0.81 -38.93 -14.05
C SER A 525 -1.20 -37.90 -15.10
N TYR A 526 -1.36 -36.65 -14.67
CA TYR A 526 -1.81 -35.53 -15.50
C TYR A 526 -0.70 -34.52 -15.62
N LYS A 527 -0.24 -34.24 -16.84
CA LYS A 527 0.86 -33.30 -17.09
C LYS A 527 0.33 -31.98 -17.62
N TYR A 528 0.82 -30.89 -17.06
CA TYR A 528 0.47 -29.54 -17.48
C TYR A 528 1.70 -28.73 -17.83
N GLN A 529 1.57 -27.90 -18.85
CA GLN A 529 2.51 -26.82 -19.14
C GLN A 529 2.00 -25.55 -18.45
N ALA A 530 2.76 -25.09 -17.45
CA ALA A 530 2.40 -23.92 -16.70
C ALA A 530 3.29 -22.72 -17.06
N ARG A 531 2.73 -21.53 -16.95
CA ARG A 531 3.45 -20.27 -17.17
C ARG A 531 3.06 -19.25 -16.10
N ILE A 532 4.05 -18.65 -15.46
CA ILE A 532 3.86 -17.52 -14.55
C ILE A 532 4.31 -16.25 -15.28
N GLN A 533 3.41 -15.26 -15.37
CA GLN A 533 3.65 -13.97 -16.00
C GLN A 533 3.62 -12.86 -14.96
N ALA A 534 4.74 -12.13 -14.80
CA ALA A 534 4.89 -10.97 -13.92
C ALA A 534 5.40 -9.77 -14.74
N GLY A 535 4.50 -8.88 -15.14
CA GLY A 535 4.83 -7.80 -16.07
C GLY A 535 5.37 -8.36 -17.39
N THR A 536 6.58 -7.94 -17.79
CA THR A 536 7.26 -8.44 -19.00
C THR A 536 8.04 -9.75 -18.78
N GLN A 537 8.18 -10.22 -17.54
CA GLN A 537 8.89 -11.46 -17.22
C GLN A 537 7.95 -12.67 -17.27
N SER A 538 8.40 -13.74 -17.87
CA SER A 538 7.66 -14.99 -17.98
C SER A 538 8.53 -16.16 -17.55
N LEU A 539 7.99 -17.03 -16.68
CA LEU A 539 8.62 -18.27 -16.24
C LEU A 539 7.78 -19.46 -16.69
N ALA A 540 8.36 -20.35 -17.48
CA ALA A 540 7.72 -21.61 -17.86
C ALA A 540 8.05 -22.71 -16.84
N LEU A 541 7.07 -23.56 -16.55
CA LEU A 541 7.13 -24.67 -15.59
C LEU A 541 6.47 -25.89 -16.21
N GLU A 542 7.00 -27.07 -15.93
CA GLU A 542 6.29 -28.34 -16.15
C GLU A 542 5.73 -28.81 -14.82
N THR A 543 4.45 -29.11 -14.77
CA THR A 543 3.80 -29.64 -13.57
C THR A 543 3.14 -30.98 -13.86
N THR A 544 3.20 -31.87 -12.88
CA THR A 544 2.55 -33.19 -12.97
C THR A 544 1.74 -33.39 -11.69
N THR A 545 0.46 -33.75 -11.86
CA THR A 545 -0.41 -34.21 -10.78
C THR A 545 -0.56 -35.72 -10.87
N GLU A 546 -0.12 -36.45 -9.88
CA GLU A 546 -0.30 -37.90 -9.75
C GLU A 546 -1.36 -38.21 -8.70
N ILE A 547 -2.35 -39.05 -9.06
CA ILE A 547 -3.45 -39.42 -8.17
C ILE A 547 -3.46 -40.94 -7.99
N LYS A 548 -3.38 -41.41 -6.75
CA LYS A 548 -3.40 -42.83 -6.37
C LYS A 548 -4.37 -43.08 -5.21
N GLU A 549 -4.98 -44.25 -5.20
CA GLU A 549 -5.72 -44.73 -4.05
C GLU A 549 -4.79 -45.62 -3.20
N GLU A 550 -4.51 -45.24 -1.97
CA GLU A 550 -3.59 -45.96 -1.08
C GLU A 550 -4.16 -45.95 0.35
N GLY A 551 -4.16 -47.10 1.02
CA GLY A 551 -4.53 -47.20 2.45
C GLY A 551 -5.96 -46.74 2.78
N GLY A 552 -6.89 -46.78 1.84
CA GLY A 552 -8.26 -46.33 2.04
C GLY A 552 -8.45 -44.79 1.92
N ALA A 553 -7.46 -44.09 1.42
CA ALA A 553 -7.47 -42.64 1.17
C ALA A 553 -6.96 -42.33 -0.24
N TRP A 554 -7.09 -41.08 -0.68
CA TRP A 554 -6.46 -40.59 -1.91
C TRP A 554 -5.13 -39.94 -1.58
N THR A 555 -4.08 -40.37 -2.26
CA THR A 555 -2.78 -39.68 -2.24
C THR A 555 -2.66 -38.91 -3.57
N VAL A 556 -2.55 -37.60 -3.47
CA VAL A 556 -2.38 -36.71 -4.60
C VAL A 556 -1.04 -36.00 -4.49
N THR A 557 -0.23 -36.07 -5.54
CA THR A 557 1.12 -35.51 -5.58
C THR A 557 1.23 -34.53 -6.73
N ASP A 558 1.51 -33.26 -6.43
CA ASP A 558 1.90 -32.24 -7.41
C ASP A 558 3.42 -32.09 -7.42
N THR A 559 4.02 -32.25 -8.59
CA THR A 559 5.44 -31.97 -8.85
C THR A 559 5.55 -30.83 -9.82
N ALA A 560 6.29 -29.78 -9.46
CA ALA A 560 6.61 -28.69 -10.37
C ALA A 560 8.12 -28.58 -10.57
N LYS A 561 8.55 -28.59 -11.82
CA LYS A 561 9.97 -28.45 -12.21
C LYS A 561 10.23 -27.08 -12.83
N SER A 562 11.22 -26.38 -12.31
CA SER A 562 11.62 -25.07 -12.78
C SER A 562 13.15 -24.93 -12.82
N PRO A 563 13.70 -23.95 -13.55
CA PRO A 563 15.13 -23.66 -13.55
C PRO A 563 15.72 -23.34 -12.17
N ILE A 564 14.87 -22.98 -11.20
CA ILE A 564 15.25 -22.61 -9.82
C ILE A 564 15.04 -23.74 -8.80
N GLY A 565 14.64 -24.94 -9.25
CA GLY A 565 14.45 -26.11 -8.41
C GLY A 565 13.13 -26.84 -8.63
N GLU A 566 12.97 -27.91 -7.87
CA GLU A 566 11.77 -28.76 -7.88
C GLU A 566 10.92 -28.47 -6.64
N MET A 567 9.59 -28.46 -6.81
CA MET A 567 8.61 -28.41 -5.75
C MET A 567 7.83 -29.72 -5.73
N LEU A 568 7.62 -30.25 -4.54
CA LEU A 568 6.78 -31.43 -4.29
C LEU A 568 5.71 -31.04 -3.26
N ASP A 569 4.46 -31.22 -3.58
CA ASP A 569 3.30 -31.08 -2.67
C ASP A 569 2.53 -32.40 -2.66
N VAL A 570 2.40 -33.02 -1.50
CA VAL A 570 1.71 -34.31 -1.33
C VAL A 570 0.54 -34.13 -0.38
N ALA A 571 -0.64 -34.48 -0.83
CA ALA A 571 -1.86 -34.46 -0.05
C ALA A 571 -2.41 -35.87 0.16
N VAL A 572 -2.83 -36.17 1.37
CA VAL A 572 -3.67 -37.33 1.70
C VAL A 572 -5.07 -36.83 1.97
N LEU A 573 -6.02 -37.28 1.18
CA LEU A 573 -7.42 -36.84 1.25
C LEU A 573 -8.32 -38.00 1.68
N ASP A 574 -9.35 -37.68 2.46
CA ASP A 574 -10.40 -38.62 2.79
C ASP A 574 -11.09 -39.15 1.52
N LYS A 575 -11.35 -40.46 1.49
CA LYS A 575 -11.80 -41.14 0.29
C LYS A 575 -13.18 -40.67 -0.19
N GLU A 576 -14.08 -40.36 0.71
CA GLU A 576 -15.48 -40.02 0.39
C GLU A 576 -15.69 -38.51 0.29
N THR A 577 -15.11 -37.76 1.20
CA THR A 577 -15.36 -36.32 1.30
C THR A 577 -14.32 -35.47 0.55
N LEU A 578 -13.19 -36.04 0.16
CA LEU A 578 -12.03 -35.37 -0.44
C LEU A 578 -11.46 -34.24 0.44
N THR A 579 -11.71 -34.31 1.74
CA THR A 579 -11.16 -33.38 2.72
C THR A 579 -9.72 -33.73 3.07
N LEU A 580 -8.94 -32.71 3.35
CA LEU A 580 -7.53 -32.85 3.66
C LEU A 580 -7.34 -33.56 5.02
N LEU A 581 -6.56 -34.66 5.03
CA LEU A 581 -6.13 -35.38 6.22
C LEU A 581 -4.66 -35.05 6.56
N LYS A 582 -3.79 -35.03 5.53
CA LYS A 582 -2.37 -34.74 5.70
C LYS A 582 -1.83 -34.01 4.46
N ARG A 583 -0.88 -33.10 4.66
CA ARG A 583 -0.14 -32.43 3.57
C ARG A 583 1.33 -32.31 3.89
N THR A 584 2.17 -32.59 2.91
CA THR A 584 3.62 -32.39 2.97
C THR A 584 4.07 -31.58 1.78
N VAL A 585 4.75 -30.45 2.01
CA VAL A 585 5.29 -29.59 0.96
C VAL A 585 6.81 -29.51 1.10
N ASN A 586 7.52 -29.80 0.01
CA ASN A 586 8.96 -29.60 -0.13
C ASN A 586 9.22 -28.60 -1.27
N GLN A 587 9.84 -27.47 -0.94
CA GLN A 587 10.17 -26.44 -1.94
C GLN A 587 11.51 -25.78 -1.57
N GLY A 588 12.59 -26.19 -2.21
CA GLY A 588 13.92 -25.70 -1.89
C GLY A 588 14.25 -25.92 -0.41
N PRO A 589 14.56 -24.84 0.36
CA PRO A 589 14.86 -24.94 1.79
C PRO A 589 13.61 -25.02 2.70
N ALA A 590 12.42 -25.03 2.13
CA ALA A 590 11.16 -25.12 2.89
C ALA A 590 10.65 -26.56 2.93
N HIS A 591 10.34 -27.03 4.14
CA HIS A 591 9.62 -28.28 4.40
C HIS A 591 8.45 -27.99 5.34
N ILE A 592 7.24 -28.35 4.92
CA ILE A 592 6.02 -28.15 5.72
C ILE A 592 5.29 -29.48 5.81
N GLU A 593 4.91 -29.84 7.01
CA GLU A 593 4.10 -31.04 7.28
C GLU A 593 2.96 -30.67 8.21
N ILE A 594 1.73 -30.98 7.80
CA ILE A 594 0.52 -30.78 8.62
C ILE A 594 -0.38 -32.01 8.57
N GLU A 595 -1.04 -32.27 9.68
CA GLU A 595 -2.17 -33.15 9.82
C GLU A 595 -3.40 -32.35 10.23
N VAL A 596 -4.56 -32.71 9.66
CA VAL A 596 -5.84 -32.07 9.95
C VAL A 596 -6.75 -33.09 10.63
N LYS A 597 -7.07 -32.83 11.87
CA LYS A 597 -7.95 -33.67 12.69
C LYS A 597 -8.78 -32.81 13.64
N ASP A 598 -10.05 -33.15 13.82
CA ASP A 598 -10.95 -32.46 14.76
C ASP A 598 -10.96 -30.93 14.57
N ASN A 599 -11.01 -30.47 13.31
CA ASN A 599 -10.96 -29.06 12.90
C ASN A 599 -9.66 -28.32 13.28
N LYS A 600 -8.59 -29.04 13.58
CA LYS A 600 -7.27 -28.47 13.87
C LYS A 600 -6.25 -28.92 12.84
N ALA A 601 -5.47 -27.97 12.35
CA ALA A 601 -4.25 -28.22 11.59
C ALA A 601 -3.05 -28.19 12.56
N THR A 602 -2.38 -29.31 12.71
CA THR A 602 -1.20 -29.46 13.57
C THR A 602 -0.01 -29.95 12.78
N GLY A 603 1.19 -29.53 13.14
CA GLY A 603 2.38 -29.96 12.43
C GLY A 603 3.53 -28.98 12.57
N LYS A 604 4.38 -28.93 11.55
CA LYS A 604 5.57 -28.09 11.56
C LYS A 604 5.89 -27.50 10.17
N MET A 605 6.50 -26.35 10.21
CA MET A 605 7.10 -25.70 9.06
C MET A 605 8.57 -25.46 9.32
N VAL A 606 9.43 -26.00 8.48
CA VAL A 606 10.87 -25.72 8.49
C VAL A 606 11.18 -24.82 7.30
N MET A 607 11.74 -23.64 7.53
CA MET A 607 12.19 -22.71 6.48
C MET A 607 13.62 -22.31 6.76
N SER A 608 14.51 -22.58 5.82
CA SER A 608 15.94 -22.27 5.96
C SER A 608 16.55 -22.77 7.28
N GLY A 609 16.19 -24.01 7.67
CA GLY A 609 16.67 -24.66 8.89
C GLY A 609 16.00 -24.22 10.18
N GLN A 610 15.00 -23.37 10.13
CA GLN A 610 14.20 -22.94 11.29
C GLN A 610 12.86 -23.64 11.33
N GLU A 611 12.58 -24.31 12.44
CA GLU A 611 11.31 -24.98 12.68
C GLU A 611 10.31 -24.06 13.39
N ARG A 612 9.07 -24.06 12.91
CA ARG A 612 7.90 -23.43 13.55
C ARG A 612 6.80 -24.46 13.69
N ALA A 613 6.25 -24.58 14.87
CA ALA A 613 5.06 -25.39 15.07
C ALA A 613 3.83 -24.75 14.39
N ILE A 614 2.98 -25.60 13.86
CA ILE A 614 1.65 -25.25 13.37
C ILE A 614 0.65 -25.86 14.33
N ASN A 615 -0.25 -25.05 14.90
CA ASN A 615 -1.34 -25.50 15.75
C ASN A 615 -2.47 -24.47 15.64
N VAL A 616 -3.37 -24.69 14.68
CA VAL A 616 -4.39 -23.72 14.29
C VAL A 616 -5.75 -24.42 14.27
N ASP A 617 -6.73 -23.82 14.93
CA ASP A 617 -8.13 -24.19 14.73
C ASP A 617 -8.56 -23.66 13.36
N VAL A 618 -8.84 -24.57 12.43
CA VAL A 618 -9.27 -24.23 11.07
C VAL A 618 -10.80 -24.09 10.95
N GLY A 619 -11.53 -24.38 12.05
CA GLY A 619 -12.98 -24.14 12.16
C GLY A 619 -13.85 -25.06 11.32
N GLY A 620 -13.31 -26.11 10.71
CA GLY A 620 -14.04 -27.07 9.90
C GLY A 620 -13.15 -27.81 8.88
N PRO A 621 -13.74 -28.72 8.07
CA PRO A 621 -12.99 -29.49 7.10
C PRO A 621 -12.40 -28.62 6.00
N LEU A 622 -11.17 -28.94 5.58
CA LEU A 622 -10.45 -28.28 4.47
C LEU A 622 -10.71 -29.04 3.17
N PHE A 623 -11.08 -28.32 2.11
CA PHE A 623 -11.38 -28.92 0.80
C PHE A 623 -10.60 -28.20 -0.31
N ALA A 624 -10.10 -28.94 -1.30
CA ALA A 624 -9.28 -28.43 -2.41
C ALA A 624 -8.11 -27.53 -1.93
N ASP A 625 -7.43 -27.93 -0.85
CA ASP A 625 -6.47 -27.11 -0.09
C ASP A 625 -5.02 -27.60 -0.22
N ALA A 626 -4.75 -28.55 -1.10
CA ALA A 626 -3.42 -29.14 -1.21
C ALA A 626 -3.14 -29.52 -2.67
N ALA A 627 -2.23 -30.47 -2.91
CA ALA A 627 -1.94 -31.00 -4.24
C ALA A 627 -3.22 -31.36 -5.00
N GLY A 628 -3.25 -31.08 -6.31
CA GLY A 628 -4.35 -31.39 -7.20
C GLY A 628 -5.69 -30.70 -6.90
N PRO A 629 -5.77 -29.44 -6.46
CA PRO A 629 -7.02 -28.83 -6.02
C PRO A 629 -8.08 -28.80 -7.11
N ALA A 630 -7.67 -28.63 -8.38
CA ALA A 630 -8.57 -28.65 -9.53
C ALA A 630 -9.23 -30.02 -9.74
N HIS A 631 -8.58 -31.13 -9.39
CA HIS A 631 -9.14 -32.46 -9.48
C HIS A 631 -10.21 -32.71 -8.41
N SER A 632 -9.99 -32.22 -7.17
CA SER A 632 -11.04 -32.23 -6.13
C SER A 632 -12.26 -31.41 -6.54
N ILE A 633 -12.05 -30.25 -7.19
CA ILE A 633 -13.13 -29.42 -7.75
C ILE A 633 -13.86 -30.15 -8.88
N ALA A 634 -13.15 -30.85 -9.77
CA ALA A 634 -13.71 -31.59 -10.85
C ALA A 634 -14.64 -32.76 -10.41
N ALA A 635 -14.43 -33.26 -9.19
CA ALA A 635 -15.27 -34.29 -8.58
C ALA A 635 -16.61 -33.78 -8.04
N LEU A 636 -16.83 -32.45 -7.96
CA LEU A 636 -18.09 -31.85 -7.52
C LEU A 636 -19.24 -32.05 -8.53
N PRO A 637 -20.50 -31.89 -8.12
CA PRO A 637 -21.67 -32.01 -9.00
C PRO A 637 -21.81 -30.79 -9.92
N LEU A 638 -20.80 -30.57 -10.78
CA LEU A 638 -20.71 -29.43 -11.67
C LEU A 638 -21.86 -29.41 -12.68
N SER A 639 -22.57 -28.30 -12.73
CA SER A 639 -23.56 -27.93 -13.71
C SER A 639 -23.56 -26.39 -13.84
N GLU A 640 -24.13 -25.86 -14.91
CA GLU A 640 -24.25 -24.42 -15.06
C GLU A 640 -25.04 -23.82 -13.89
N GLY A 641 -24.48 -22.76 -13.26
CA GLY A 641 -25.05 -22.13 -12.09
C GLY A 641 -24.75 -22.82 -10.76
N TYR A 642 -24.09 -24.00 -10.75
CA TYR A 642 -23.66 -24.63 -9.50
C TYR A 642 -22.72 -23.71 -8.71
N SER A 643 -22.98 -23.59 -7.41
CA SER A 643 -22.22 -22.74 -6.53
C SER A 643 -22.09 -23.35 -5.15
N THR A 644 -20.92 -23.21 -4.54
CA THR A 644 -20.66 -23.69 -3.18
C THR A 644 -19.56 -22.88 -2.53
N THR A 645 -19.56 -22.85 -1.20
CA THR A 645 -18.47 -22.25 -0.39
C THR A 645 -17.75 -23.36 0.34
N PHE A 646 -16.42 -23.28 0.42
CA PHE A 646 -15.61 -24.25 1.12
C PHE A 646 -14.44 -23.57 1.86
N ARG A 647 -13.87 -24.30 2.81
CA ARG A 647 -12.76 -23.82 3.61
C ARG A 647 -11.44 -24.30 3.05
N ASN A 648 -10.47 -23.41 3.06
CA ASN A 648 -9.10 -23.60 2.64
C ASN A 648 -8.16 -23.04 3.71
N PHE A 649 -6.87 -23.39 3.72
CA PHE A 649 -5.90 -22.96 4.72
C PHE A 649 -4.67 -22.32 4.11
N ASP A 650 -4.45 -21.04 4.40
CA ASP A 650 -3.22 -20.35 4.00
C ASP A 650 -2.06 -20.81 4.90
N LEU A 651 -1.23 -21.73 4.39
CA LEU A 651 -0.08 -22.29 5.10
C LEU A 651 0.91 -21.24 5.57
N MET A 652 1.16 -20.22 4.74
CA MET A 652 2.17 -19.20 5.04
C MET A 652 1.69 -18.23 6.12
N ARG A 653 0.41 -17.91 6.12
CA ARG A 653 -0.22 -17.03 7.11
C ARG A 653 -0.78 -17.78 8.30
N GLN A 654 -0.85 -19.10 8.22
CA GLN A 654 -1.46 -20.00 9.22
C GLN A 654 -2.88 -19.55 9.59
N LYS A 655 -3.71 -19.27 8.57
CA LYS A 655 -5.10 -18.83 8.75
C LYS A 655 -6.06 -19.59 7.84
N PRO A 656 -7.21 -20.02 8.36
CA PRO A 656 -8.29 -20.51 7.49
C PRO A 656 -8.85 -19.38 6.65
N LYS A 657 -9.28 -19.69 5.43
CA LYS A 657 -9.97 -18.78 4.51
C LYS A 657 -11.16 -19.49 3.88
N LEU A 658 -12.19 -18.74 3.52
CA LEU A 658 -13.35 -19.26 2.80
C LEU A 658 -13.26 -18.86 1.33
N LEU A 659 -13.50 -19.81 0.45
CA LEU A 659 -13.53 -19.63 -0.99
C LEU A 659 -14.93 -19.91 -1.51
N GLN A 660 -15.42 -19.06 -2.41
CA GLN A 660 -16.67 -19.22 -3.13
C GLN A 660 -16.35 -19.77 -4.52
N LEU A 661 -16.96 -20.88 -4.87
CA LEU A 661 -16.91 -21.49 -6.20
C LEU A 661 -18.22 -21.24 -6.92
N GLN A 662 -18.14 -20.88 -8.21
CA GLN A 662 -19.30 -20.74 -9.09
C GLN A 662 -18.96 -21.24 -10.49
N VAL A 663 -19.84 -22.10 -11.06
CA VAL A 663 -19.81 -22.45 -12.47
C VAL A 663 -20.50 -21.33 -13.23
N THR A 664 -19.71 -20.53 -13.96
CA THR A 664 -20.22 -19.34 -14.67
C THR A 664 -20.74 -19.62 -16.08
N GLY A 665 -20.46 -20.81 -16.59
CA GLY A 665 -20.94 -21.24 -17.92
C GLY A 665 -20.12 -22.40 -18.46
N SER A 666 -20.19 -22.58 -19.75
CA SER A 666 -19.44 -23.58 -20.52
C SER A 666 -18.85 -22.94 -21.76
N GLU A 667 -17.65 -23.36 -22.14
CA GLU A 667 -17.00 -22.88 -23.36
C GLU A 667 -16.07 -23.96 -23.95
N SER A 668 -15.78 -23.85 -25.23
CA SER A 668 -14.83 -24.72 -25.92
C SER A 668 -13.40 -24.22 -25.62
N VAL A 669 -12.56 -25.08 -25.08
CA VAL A 669 -11.19 -24.74 -24.65
C VAL A 669 -10.20 -25.60 -25.40
N THR A 670 -9.26 -24.95 -26.10
CA THR A 670 -8.16 -25.64 -26.80
C THR A 670 -6.88 -25.52 -25.97
N VAL A 671 -6.29 -26.65 -25.65
CA VAL A 671 -5.01 -26.81 -24.94
C VAL A 671 -4.13 -27.80 -25.70
N PRO A 672 -2.84 -27.96 -25.36
CA PRO A 672 -1.96 -28.92 -26.07
C PRO A 672 -2.52 -30.35 -26.15
N ALA A 673 -3.26 -30.82 -25.16
CA ALA A 673 -3.92 -32.16 -25.15
C ALA A 673 -5.13 -32.28 -26.09
N GLY A 674 -5.64 -31.19 -26.66
CA GLY A 674 -6.81 -31.19 -27.55
C GLY A 674 -7.79 -30.07 -27.27
N THR A 675 -8.98 -30.19 -27.92
CA THR A 675 -10.09 -29.24 -27.71
C THR A 675 -11.21 -29.93 -26.91
N PHE A 676 -11.70 -29.25 -25.86
CA PHE A 676 -12.66 -29.80 -24.91
C PHE A 676 -13.82 -28.83 -24.69
N GLU A 677 -15.03 -29.35 -24.63
CA GLU A 677 -16.17 -28.65 -24.07
C GLU A 677 -16.04 -28.68 -22.54
N ALA A 678 -15.85 -27.53 -21.91
CA ALA A 678 -15.49 -27.45 -20.49
C ALA A 678 -16.43 -26.53 -19.70
N TYR A 679 -16.72 -26.90 -18.46
CA TYR A 679 -17.28 -25.98 -17.47
C TYR A 679 -16.24 -24.94 -17.11
N LYS A 680 -16.64 -23.68 -17.11
CA LYS A 680 -15.83 -22.56 -16.58
C LYS A 680 -16.23 -22.29 -15.14
N ILE A 681 -15.27 -22.46 -14.25
CA ILE A 681 -15.48 -22.39 -12.81
C ILE A 681 -14.64 -21.24 -12.26
N GLU A 682 -15.29 -20.26 -11.69
CA GLU A 682 -14.60 -19.17 -10.98
C GLU A 682 -14.59 -19.44 -9.48
N ILE A 683 -13.43 -19.24 -8.87
CA ILE A 683 -13.20 -19.41 -7.44
C ILE A 683 -12.61 -18.10 -6.94
N THR A 684 -13.27 -17.50 -5.96
CA THR A 684 -12.92 -16.20 -5.37
C THR A 684 -12.93 -16.29 -3.85
N SER A 685 -12.28 -15.34 -3.18
CA SER A 685 -12.38 -15.22 -1.74
C SER A 685 -13.81 -14.87 -1.33
N ALA A 686 -14.38 -15.62 -0.39
CA ALA A 686 -15.77 -15.43 0.06
C ALA A 686 -15.94 -14.17 0.94
N ASP A 687 -14.83 -13.61 1.44
CA ASP A 687 -14.78 -12.38 2.26
C ASP A 687 -14.39 -11.13 1.46
N GLY A 688 -14.32 -11.25 0.12
CA GLY A 688 -13.92 -10.15 -0.77
C GLY A 688 -12.41 -9.94 -0.88
N GLY A 689 -11.61 -10.90 -0.42
CA GLY A 689 -10.16 -10.93 -0.61
C GLY A 689 -9.75 -11.08 -2.09
N SER A 690 -8.46 -10.98 -2.37
CA SER A 690 -7.89 -10.94 -3.72
C SER A 690 -7.68 -12.30 -4.38
N ASP A 691 -8.03 -13.40 -3.72
CA ASP A 691 -7.90 -14.73 -4.31
C ASP A 691 -8.85 -14.88 -5.52
N LYS A 692 -8.28 -15.17 -6.68
CA LYS A 692 -9.03 -15.45 -7.90
C LYS A 692 -8.36 -16.58 -8.66
N MET A 693 -9.14 -17.63 -8.91
CA MET A 693 -8.73 -18.76 -9.75
C MET A 693 -9.88 -19.11 -10.70
N THR A 694 -9.55 -19.47 -11.92
CA THR A 694 -10.49 -20.02 -12.89
C THR A 694 -10.02 -21.42 -13.28
N VAL A 695 -10.91 -22.38 -13.23
CA VAL A 695 -10.64 -23.77 -13.62
C VAL A 695 -11.59 -24.15 -14.74
N TRP A 696 -11.05 -24.72 -15.81
CA TRP A 696 -11.85 -25.32 -16.88
C TRP A 696 -11.82 -26.85 -16.75
N VAL A 697 -12.97 -27.44 -16.56
CA VAL A 697 -13.14 -28.90 -16.39
C VAL A 697 -13.89 -29.45 -17.56
N ALA A 698 -13.28 -30.36 -18.31
CA ALA A 698 -13.91 -31.03 -19.44
C ALA A 698 -15.20 -31.75 -19.00
N LYS A 699 -16.31 -31.55 -19.73
CA LYS A 699 -17.63 -32.10 -19.37
C LYS A 699 -17.66 -33.62 -19.35
N ASP A 700 -17.04 -34.24 -20.35
CA ASP A 700 -17.09 -35.68 -20.56
C ASP A 700 -16.13 -36.43 -19.63
N SER A 701 -14.89 -36.01 -19.60
CA SER A 701 -13.83 -36.69 -18.82
C SER A 701 -13.77 -36.27 -17.36
N ARG A 702 -14.38 -35.13 -16.99
CA ARG A 702 -14.20 -34.50 -15.66
C ARG A 702 -12.72 -34.23 -15.31
N THR A 703 -11.92 -33.96 -16.33
CA THR A 703 -10.51 -33.64 -16.19
C THR A 703 -10.33 -32.12 -16.21
N PRO A 704 -9.56 -31.53 -15.29
CA PRO A 704 -9.14 -30.12 -15.39
C PRO A 704 -8.24 -29.95 -16.61
N VAL A 705 -8.67 -29.18 -17.60
CA VAL A 705 -7.90 -28.97 -18.83
C VAL A 705 -7.11 -27.67 -18.84
N LYS A 706 -7.59 -26.66 -18.09
CA LYS A 706 -6.91 -25.38 -17.94
C LYS A 706 -7.16 -24.79 -16.58
N ILE A 707 -6.12 -24.15 -16.02
CA ILE A 707 -6.19 -23.42 -14.74
C ILE A 707 -5.57 -22.05 -14.95
N SER A 708 -6.20 -21.01 -14.43
CA SER A 708 -5.64 -19.66 -14.37
C SER A 708 -5.81 -19.12 -12.95
N ALA A 709 -4.74 -18.58 -12.36
CA ALA A 709 -4.78 -18.03 -11.01
C ALA A 709 -4.02 -16.69 -10.93
N VAL A 710 -4.54 -15.79 -10.11
CA VAL A 710 -3.84 -14.54 -9.75
C VAL A 710 -3.02 -14.79 -8.49
N LEU A 711 -1.72 -14.58 -8.59
CA LEU A 711 -0.76 -14.76 -7.50
C LEU A 711 -0.57 -13.43 -6.76
N ALA A 712 -1.47 -13.12 -5.83
CA ALA A 712 -1.45 -11.86 -5.07
C ALA A 712 -0.12 -11.64 -4.32
N GLN A 713 0.52 -12.72 -3.84
CA GLN A 713 1.80 -12.68 -3.15
C GLN A 713 2.99 -12.33 -4.07
N MET A 714 2.81 -12.46 -5.38
CA MET A 714 3.79 -12.10 -6.40
C MET A 714 3.40 -10.82 -7.15
N GLY A 715 2.80 -9.86 -6.43
CA GLY A 715 2.42 -8.56 -7.01
C GLY A 715 1.36 -8.62 -8.10
N GLY A 716 0.47 -9.61 -8.05
CA GLY A 716 -0.59 -9.80 -9.03
C GLY A 716 -0.15 -10.53 -10.31
N ALA A 717 0.99 -11.24 -10.26
CA ALA A 717 1.38 -12.13 -11.37
C ALA A 717 0.26 -13.14 -11.68
N THR A 718 0.13 -13.52 -12.94
CA THR A 718 -0.84 -14.54 -13.37
C THR A 718 -0.12 -15.86 -13.64
N MET A 719 -0.70 -16.95 -13.15
CA MET A 719 -0.30 -18.31 -13.52
C MET A 719 -1.35 -18.92 -14.43
N THR A 720 -0.93 -19.53 -15.52
CA THR A 720 -1.77 -20.39 -16.35
C THR A 720 -1.14 -21.77 -16.44
N ALA A 721 -1.96 -22.82 -16.36
CA ALA A 721 -1.53 -24.20 -16.59
C ALA A 721 -2.50 -24.86 -17.56
N GLU A 722 -1.97 -25.53 -18.60
CA GLU A 722 -2.71 -26.15 -19.69
C GLU A 722 -2.35 -27.63 -19.79
N LEU A 723 -3.34 -28.49 -19.90
CA LEU A 723 -3.17 -29.94 -19.98
C LEU A 723 -2.40 -30.31 -21.26
N VAL A 724 -1.36 -31.12 -21.08
CA VAL A 724 -0.54 -31.65 -22.19
C VAL A 724 -0.83 -33.13 -22.42
N GLN A 725 -1.03 -33.87 -21.33
CA GLN A 725 -1.27 -35.32 -21.37
C GLN A 725 -2.09 -35.78 -20.16
#